data_f688da19ee9828efa1c8483ad78eaf40
#
_entry.id   f688da19ee9828efa1c8483ad78eaf40
#
_cell.length_a   1.000
_cell.length_b   1.000
_cell.length_c   1.000
_cell.angle_alpha   90.00
_cell.angle_beta   90.00
_cell.angle_gamma   90.00
#
_symmetry.space_group_name_H-M   'P 1'
#
loop_
_entity.id
_entity.type
_entity.pdbx_description
1 polymer ?
#
loop_
_entity_poly.entity_id
_entity_poly.type
_entity_poly.pdbx_seq_one_letter_code
_entity_poly.pdbx_strand_id
1 'polypeptide(L)'
;MPFTARRSAKLNENDLVPGITGHKIQVLESSLKSSLQEALNAAENRFEYWNEVTLRENELVVGTAQPDRVLTLPELYESTEVAKYNDIIQSVVYRRIPIERENAPEHGDVEMLMNLMEDTKDDGATAFVFNCQMGKRRTTTAMVIGRLICQRKTLNVNDLVPAAGEKSENQIDSGNFAVIREVQERLKNGREAKRWVDTAIDECATICNIRSVINEYHDMSNAEAKPAKRSYYLHHAMSFLEKYFYLIVFGDYMIENHKNLSEGEPVQDTDDENAHPSFSKWLQQHPDLFRLLDDLGGVRYKSDKVLSDCVLKMDHFFGIARIPFELTTNVPNYRRIANEPIFGTAQCLEQGIIDVVDHLRDEFDRAIWINLREEAVIYVTGRPFCVRHQNDLMVNVEYPGIEVDEITAIEQQVKLELQTKVRKDDGLFMYWYEPREMVNDETMEHINPPSDVRTLTEVYEDAKQRTEFDLRYARIPVSDETAPEEKDLDDMVRLLLPAFMNELELPMPSDQTTKSAPQKKLKTAVICNCQMGRGRTTTALVCVYMLRVVVEDSASSMLASSTKPSMLKEILGARAAGHRRQSAAITAEFVVIRNLLKTLDNGSDCKLLVDYAIDQCEHMQNLRDCISQCRDLAVDRDLPSTKRDFFMLRAVNYLERYFYLVCFASYLLEERTHFFRRCLFVTWMKERYGSALYELLDNLCFEEEIGAETHVSSMRWRWRRKRKLVSRLE
;
A
#
# COMPACT_ATOMS: atom_id res chain seq x y z
N MET A 1 10.37 13.29 35.75
CA MET A 1 11.14 12.04 35.60
C MET A 1 12.55 12.42 35.19
N PRO A 2 13.61 11.94 35.78
CA PRO A 2 14.94 12.29 35.35
C PRO A 2 15.18 11.77 33.93
N PHE A 3 15.84 12.57 33.10
CA PHE A 3 16.27 12.24 31.73
C PHE A 3 17.09 10.93 31.63
N THR A 4 17.50 10.38 32.75
CA THR A 4 18.31 9.17 32.90
C THR A 4 17.55 7.86 32.79
N ALA A 5 16.22 7.84 32.71
CA ALA A 5 15.45 6.63 33.03
C ALA A 5 15.13 5.69 31.85
N ARG A 6 15.56 5.95 30.64
CA ARG A 6 15.47 4.98 29.57
C ARG A 6 16.80 4.30 29.31
N ARG A 7 17.10 3.25 30.06
CA ARG A 7 18.03 2.20 29.60
C ARG A 7 17.41 1.53 28.38
N SER A 8 17.41 2.24 27.25
CA SER A 8 17.08 1.64 25.96
C SER A 8 18.33 0.95 25.45
N ALA A 9 18.21 -0.28 25.00
CA ALA A 9 19.27 -1.00 24.29
C ALA A 9 19.67 -0.34 22.95
N LYS A 10 19.07 0.80 22.61
CA LYS A 10 19.21 1.54 21.33
C LYS A 10 19.61 3.00 21.53
N LEU A 11 20.60 3.28 22.37
CA LEU A 11 21.13 4.63 22.59
C LEU A 11 21.67 5.31 21.31
N ASN A 12 21.97 4.51 20.29
CA ASN A 12 22.52 4.98 19.02
C ASN A 12 21.46 5.33 17.97
N GLU A 13 20.17 5.14 18.27
CA GLU A 13 19.07 5.46 17.36
C GLU A 13 18.25 6.64 17.89
N ASN A 14 17.92 7.58 17.01
CA ASN A 14 17.01 8.66 17.35
C ASN A 14 15.58 8.12 17.43
N ASP A 15 14.78 8.69 18.32
CA ASP A 15 13.34 8.46 18.30
C ASP A 15 12.78 9.07 17.01
N LEU A 16 12.24 8.21 16.15
CA LEU A 16 11.64 8.61 14.87
C LEU A 16 10.13 8.73 15.04
N VAL A 17 9.57 9.82 14.54
CA VAL A 17 8.13 10.05 14.50
C VAL A 17 7.72 10.22 13.03
N PRO A 18 7.36 9.10 12.35
CA PRO A 18 6.99 9.14 10.94
C PRO A 18 5.76 10.04 10.70
N GLY A 19 5.80 10.82 9.62
CA GLY A 19 4.68 11.68 9.22
C GLY A 19 4.44 12.91 10.11
N ILE A 20 5.37 13.24 11.01
CA ILE A 20 5.25 14.42 11.86
C ILE A 20 5.43 15.71 11.04
N THR A 21 4.59 16.69 11.28
CA THR A 21 4.73 18.03 10.65
C THR A 21 5.80 18.87 11.35
N GLY A 22 6.38 19.86 10.63
CA GLY A 22 7.35 20.77 11.19
C GLY A 22 6.84 21.52 12.43
N HIS A 23 5.56 21.90 12.45
CA HIS A 23 4.93 22.53 13.60
C HIS A 23 4.88 21.61 14.83
N LYS A 24 4.50 20.34 14.66
CA LYS A 24 4.50 19.37 15.78
C LYS A 24 5.89 19.12 16.34
N ILE A 25 6.91 19.06 15.49
CA ILE A 25 8.30 18.97 15.97
C ILE A 25 8.66 20.19 16.82
N GLN A 26 8.29 21.41 16.41
CA GLN A 26 8.54 22.61 17.19
C GLN A 26 7.83 22.59 18.55
N VAL A 27 6.61 22.06 18.60
CA VAL A 27 5.88 21.86 19.88
C VAL A 27 6.63 20.86 20.79
N LEU A 28 7.11 19.76 20.22
CA LEU A 28 7.91 18.77 20.97
C LEU A 28 9.23 19.35 21.46
N GLU A 29 9.93 20.12 20.62
CA GLU A 29 11.16 20.83 21.00
C GLU A 29 10.91 21.83 22.14
N SER A 30 9.79 22.56 22.10
CA SER A 30 9.40 23.50 23.17
C SER A 30 9.08 22.76 24.46
N SER A 31 8.37 21.63 24.40
CA SER A 31 8.10 20.79 25.55
C SER A 31 9.39 20.20 26.15
N LEU A 32 10.29 19.71 25.30
CA LEU A 32 11.59 19.21 25.71
C LEU A 32 12.45 20.28 26.38
N LYS A 33 12.46 21.49 25.81
CA LYS A 33 13.12 22.67 26.39
C LYS A 33 12.59 22.95 27.80
N SER A 34 11.27 23.04 27.98
CA SER A 34 10.66 23.31 29.28
C SER A 34 11.03 22.24 30.30
N SER A 35 10.95 20.96 29.93
CA SER A 35 11.32 19.86 30.81
C SER A 35 12.82 19.89 31.22
N LEU A 36 13.69 20.26 30.27
CA LEU A 36 15.12 20.41 30.55
C LEU A 36 15.40 21.59 31.45
N GLN A 37 14.73 22.74 31.26
CA GLN A 37 14.84 23.91 32.12
C GLN A 37 14.38 23.62 33.54
N GLU A 38 13.28 22.89 33.72
CA GLU A 38 12.82 22.43 35.03
C GLU A 38 13.86 21.52 35.72
N ALA A 39 14.43 20.57 34.95
CA ALA A 39 15.47 19.69 35.48
C ALA A 39 16.74 20.44 35.90
N LEU A 40 17.18 21.43 35.10
CA LEU A 40 18.33 22.28 35.40
C LEU A 40 18.09 23.12 36.68
N ASN A 41 16.90 23.69 36.83
CA ASN A 41 16.53 24.43 38.04
C ASN A 41 16.51 23.53 39.29
N ALA A 42 16.06 22.29 39.17
CA ALA A 42 16.03 21.33 40.28
C ALA A 42 17.42 20.79 40.65
N ALA A 43 18.36 20.75 39.70
CA ALA A 43 19.66 20.11 39.81
C ALA A 43 20.84 21.13 39.84
N GLU A 44 20.62 22.38 40.28
CA GLU A 44 21.65 23.40 40.39
C GLU A 44 22.42 23.64 39.07
N ASN A 45 21.69 23.75 37.96
CA ASN A 45 22.23 23.92 36.61
C ASN A 45 23.01 22.72 36.07
N ARG A 46 22.85 21.52 36.63
CA ARG A 46 23.47 20.30 36.14
C ARG A 46 22.48 19.48 35.38
N PHE A 47 22.94 18.80 34.33
CA PHE A 47 22.16 17.80 33.59
C PHE A 47 23.04 16.66 33.12
N GLU A 48 22.47 15.49 33.01
CA GLU A 48 23.12 14.30 32.49
C GLU A 48 22.76 14.09 31.05
N TYR A 49 23.74 13.78 30.22
CA TYR A 49 23.52 13.43 28.81
C TYR A 49 24.46 12.31 28.38
N TRP A 50 24.04 11.59 27.36
CA TRP A 50 24.86 10.57 26.76
C TRP A 50 25.74 11.16 25.66
N ASN A 51 27.04 10.95 25.78
CA ASN A 51 28.05 11.33 24.81
C ASN A 51 28.55 10.08 24.07
N GLU A 52 28.57 10.14 22.73
CA GLU A 52 29.11 9.07 21.89
C GLU A 52 30.62 9.24 21.77
N VAL A 53 31.38 8.38 22.43
CA VAL A 53 32.85 8.39 22.39
C VAL A 53 33.35 7.63 21.15
N THR A 54 32.70 6.51 20.83
CA THR A 54 32.89 5.73 19.61
C THR A 54 31.56 5.22 19.11
N LEU A 55 31.50 4.71 17.85
CA LEU A 55 30.26 4.10 17.28
C LEU A 55 29.64 2.96 18.14
N ARG A 56 30.34 2.49 19.16
CA ARG A 56 29.90 1.39 20.04
C ARG A 56 29.91 1.72 21.51
N GLU A 57 30.48 2.85 21.89
CA GLU A 57 30.66 3.24 23.29
C GLU A 57 30.05 4.59 23.56
N ASN A 58 29.07 4.61 24.46
CA ASN A 58 28.45 5.82 24.96
C ASN A 58 28.83 5.98 26.44
N GLU A 59 29.17 7.18 26.84
CA GLU A 59 29.40 7.55 28.24
C GLU A 59 28.35 8.53 28.72
N LEU A 60 27.96 8.37 30.00
CA LEU A 60 27.10 9.34 30.66
C LEU A 60 27.95 10.50 31.18
N VAL A 61 27.70 11.69 30.68
CA VAL A 61 28.44 12.91 31.03
C VAL A 61 27.53 13.85 31.82
N VAL A 62 28.06 14.47 32.84
CA VAL A 62 27.39 15.53 33.60
C VAL A 62 27.83 16.87 33.03
N GLY A 63 26.91 17.58 32.38
CA GLY A 63 27.10 18.93 31.90
C GLY A 63 26.51 19.98 32.84
N THR A 64 26.87 21.22 32.61
CA THR A 64 26.28 22.41 33.26
C THR A 64 25.75 23.36 32.23
N ALA A 65 24.54 23.85 32.42
CA ALA A 65 23.96 24.90 31.56
C ALA A 65 23.03 25.80 32.39
N GLN A 66 23.00 27.06 32.03
CA GLN A 66 21.98 27.96 32.58
C GLN A 66 20.64 27.72 31.86
N PRO A 67 19.49 27.70 32.55
CA PRO A 67 18.20 27.46 31.93
C PRO A 67 17.85 28.39 30.76
N ASP A 68 18.29 29.62 30.80
CA ASP A 68 18.11 30.64 29.75
C ASP A 68 18.96 30.39 28.49
N ARG A 69 19.97 29.52 28.59
CA ARG A 69 20.80 29.05 27.46
C ARG A 69 20.25 27.84 26.73
N VAL A 70 19.16 27.27 27.19
CA VAL A 70 18.47 26.18 26.51
C VAL A 70 17.55 26.80 25.46
N LEU A 71 17.90 26.63 24.19
CA LEU A 71 17.19 27.20 23.05
C LEU A 71 16.64 26.10 22.15
N THR A 72 15.47 26.31 21.56
CA THR A 72 15.02 25.56 20.40
C THR A 72 15.77 26.01 19.14
N LEU A 73 15.69 25.23 18.06
CA LEU A 73 16.36 25.63 16.81
C LEU A 73 15.86 26.98 16.25
N PRO A 74 14.54 27.25 16.17
CA PRO A 74 14.07 28.58 15.77
C PRO A 74 14.66 29.70 16.64
N GLU A 75 14.61 29.56 17.97
CA GLU A 75 15.14 30.55 18.89
C GLU A 75 16.66 30.77 18.73
N LEU A 76 17.41 29.70 18.40
CA LEU A 76 18.84 29.83 18.14
C LEU A 76 19.10 30.70 16.91
N TYR A 77 18.38 30.49 15.82
CA TYR A 77 18.55 31.25 14.59
C TYR A 77 18.06 32.73 14.73
N GLU A 78 17.12 32.98 15.63
CA GLU A 78 16.64 34.32 15.98
C GLU A 78 17.50 34.99 17.07
N SER A 79 18.46 34.28 17.65
CA SER A 79 19.24 34.74 18.77
C SER A 79 20.27 35.82 18.41
N THR A 80 20.73 36.57 19.43
CA THR A 80 21.79 37.55 19.29
C THR A 80 23.13 36.97 18.84
N GLU A 81 23.37 35.69 19.01
CA GLU A 81 24.58 35.00 18.54
C GLU A 81 24.68 35.02 17.00
N VAL A 82 23.52 34.75 16.31
CA VAL A 82 23.47 34.87 14.85
C VAL A 82 23.56 36.32 14.40
N ALA A 83 22.98 37.26 15.16
CA ALA A 83 23.04 38.67 14.87
C ALA A 83 24.47 39.29 14.91
N LYS A 84 25.47 38.59 15.49
CA LYS A 84 26.88 39.03 15.44
C LYS A 84 27.46 39.02 14.03
N TYR A 85 26.84 38.35 13.09
CA TYR A 85 27.26 38.27 11.69
C TYR A 85 26.50 39.24 10.76
N ASN A 86 25.76 40.20 11.31
CA ASN A 86 24.93 41.13 10.53
C ASN A 86 25.72 42.01 9.53
N ASP A 87 27.03 42.14 9.68
CA ASP A 87 27.88 42.81 8.70
C ASP A 87 28.04 42.00 7.40
N ILE A 88 27.79 40.70 7.46
CA ILE A 88 27.94 39.78 6.34
C ILE A 88 26.56 39.22 5.90
N ILE A 89 25.68 38.92 6.86
CA ILE A 89 24.39 38.30 6.67
C ILE A 89 23.29 39.28 7.07
N GLN A 90 22.48 39.73 6.11
CA GLN A 90 21.40 40.70 6.38
C GLN A 90 20.24 40.07 7.14
N SER A 91 19.87 38.84 6.81
CA SER A 91 18.79 38.11 7.49
C SER A 91 18.97 36.58 7.36
N VAL A 92 18.48 35.87 8.35
CA VAL A 92 18.41 34.38 8.34
C VAL A 92 16.96 33.96 8.51
N VAL A 93 16.47 33.20 7.58
CA VAL A 93 15.13 32.56 7.66
C VAL A 93 15.30 31.06 7.93
N TYR A 94 14.91 30.64 9.11
CA TYR A 94 14.93 29.22 9.46
C TYR A 94 13.58 28.55 9.15
N ARG A 95 13.63 27.39 8.51
CA ARG A 95 12.45 26.55 8.27
C ARG A 95 12.77 25.10 8.54
N ARG A 96 11.84 24.39 9.16
CA ARG A 96 11.94 22.98 9.46
C ARG A 96 11.09 22.17 8.46
N ILE A 97 11.75 21.35 7.64
CA ILE A 97 11.10 20.40 6.73
C ILE A 97 11.48 19.01 7.21
N PRO A 98 10.57 18.27 7.85
CA PRO A 98 10.88 17.00 8.49
C PRO A 98 10.88 15.84 7.49
N ILE A 99 12.03 15.56 6.90
CA ILE A 99 12.22 14.43 5.99
C ILE A 99 12.69 13.20 6.78
N GLU A 100 12.04 12.07 6.61
CA GLU A 100 12.46 10.82 7.23
C GLU A 100 13.84 10.37 6.71
N ARG A 101 14.59 9.67 7.58
CA ARG A 101 15.96 9.24 7.28
C ARG A 101 16.04 8.24 6.13
N GLU A 102 15.17 7.24 6.15
CA GLU A 102 15.22 6.10 5.23
C GLU A 102 14.35 6.30 3.98
N ASN A 103 13.44 7.24 4.00
CA ASN A 103 12.46 7.46 2.93
C ASN A 103 12.82 8.65 2.05
N ALA A 104 12.21 8.74 0.88
CA ALA A 104 12.25 9.96 0.08
C ALA A 104 11.33 11.03 0.71
N PRO A 105 11.55 12.34 0.42
CA PRO A 105 10.68 13.42 0.88
C PRO A 105 9.22 13.19 0.46
N GLU A 106 8.27 13.58 1.29
CA GLU A 106 6.87 13.63 0.89
C GLU A 106 6.62 14.77 -0.11
N HIS A 107 5.55 14.66 -0.88
CA HIS A 107 5.19 15.72 -1.83
C HIS A 107 4.96 17.08 -1.13
N GLY A 108 4.34 17.06 0.05
CA GLY A 108 4.18 18.28 0.86
C GLY A 108 5.50 18.90 1.33
N ASP A 109 6.52 18.08 1.62
CA ASP A 109 7.86 18.58 1.95
C ASP A 109 8.51 19.30 0.74
N VAL A 110 8.31 18.73 -0.45
CA VAL A 110 8.82 19.31 -1.70
C VAL A 110 8.10 20.61 -2.03
N GLU A 111 6.77 20.66 -1.89
CA GLU A 111 5.98 21.89 -2.09
C GLU A 111 6.37 22.99 -1.10
N MET A 112 6.56 22.63 0.17
CA MET A 112 7.03 23.59 1.16
C MET A 112 8.40 24.17 0.79
N LEU A 113 9.29 23.34 0.24
CA LEU A 113 10.60 23.79 -0.23
C LEU A 113 10.47 24.67 -1.48
N MET A 114 9.61 24.30 -2.44
CA MET A 114 9.32 25.11 -3.62
C MET A 114 8.81 26.50 -3.24
N ASN A 115 7.76 26.56 -2.44
CA ASN A 115 7.16 27.82 -2.00
C ASN A 115 8.20 28.72 -1.28
N LEU A 116 8.99 28.14 -0.38
CA LEU A 116 10.04 28.87 0.32
C LEU A 116 11.10 29.47 -0.63
N MET A 117 11.49 28.70 -1.66
CA MET A 117 12.53 29.15 -2.59
C MET A 117 11.98 30.07 -3.69
N GLU A 118 10.72 29.91 -4.10
CA GLU A 118 10.06 30.79 -5.09
C GLU A 118 9.70 32.16 -4.50
N ASP A 119 9.30 32.22 -3.23
CA ASP A 119 9.03 33.49 -2.51
C ASP A 119 10.30 34.31 -2.28
N THR A 120 11.47 33.70 -2.45
CA THR A 120 12.75 34.39 -2.23
C THR A 120 13.16 35.13 -3.51
N LYS A 121 13.48 36.40 -3.38
CA LYS A 121 13.95 37.23 -4.51
C LYS A 121 15.24 36.64 -5.08
N ASP A 122 15.23 36.42 -6.38
CA ASP A 122 16.40 35.96 -7.13
C ASP A 122 17.31 37.12 -7.46
N ASP A 123 17.98 37.64 -6.42
CA ASP A 123 18.90 38.79 -6.50
C ASP A 123 20.37 38.36 -6.49
N GLY A 124 20.62 37.01 -6.52
CA GLY A 124 21.98 36.46 -6.43
C GLY A 124 22.64 36.61 -5.06
N ALA A 125 21.97 37.24 -4.09
CA ALA A 125 22.47 37.48 -2.73
C ALA A 125 21.95 36.47 -1.71
N THR A 126 20.96 35.63 -2.07
CA THR A 126 20.38 34.64 -1.17
C THR A 126 21.09 33.29 -1.30
N ALA A 127 21.53 32.73 -0.17
CA ALA A 127 22.11 31.41 -0.08
C ALA A 127 21.15 30.44 0.63
N PHE A 128 20.89 29.29 0.03
CA PHE A 128 20.11 28.20 0.64
C PHE A 128 21.05 27.18 1.30
N VAL A 129 20.88 26.99 2.61
CA VAL A 129 21.68 26.05 3.39
C VAL A 129 20.82 24.92 3.88
N PHE A 130 21.15 23.69 3.49
CA PHE A 130 20.44 22.47 3.88
C PHE A 130 21.24 21.71 4.93
N ASN A 131 20.61 21.30 6.00
CA ASN A 131 21.26 20.47 7.02
C ASN A 131 20.36 19.34 7.53
N CYS A 132 20.97 18.25 7.88
CA CYS A 132 20.40 17.18 8.68
C CYS A 132 21.43 16.78 9.74
N GLN A 133 21.17 15.74 10.53
CA GLN A 133 22.09 15.34 11.60
C GLN A 133 23.54 15.14 11.10
N MET A 134 23.72 14.36 10.02
CA MET A 134 25.07 14.02 9.50
C MET A 134 25.45 14.78 8.22
N GLY A 135 24.61 15.64 7.69
CA GLY A 135 24.85 16.36 6.45
C GLY A 135 24.98 15.49 5.20
N LYS A 136 24.56 14.22 5.25
CA LYS A 136 24.84 13.24 4.18
C LYS A 136 23.60 12.93 3.31
N ARG A 137 22.68 12.08 3.77
CA ARG A 137 21.59 11.53 2.94
C ARG A 137 20.47 12.54 2.66
N ARG A 138 19.78 12.99 3.71
CA ARG A 138 18.66 13.97 3.61
C ARG A 138 19.14 15.29 3.03
N THR A 139 20.29 15.76 3.46
CA THR A 139 20.90 16.98 2.97
C THR A 139 21.15 16.92 1.47
N THR A 140 21.80 15.86 0.96
CA THR A 140 22.04 15.71 -0.48
C THR A 140 20.74 15.67 -1.28
N THR A 141 19.73 14.92 -0.81
CA THR A 141 18.42 14.88 -1.48
C THR A 141 17.77 16.26 -1.54
N ALA A 142 17.76 17.00 -0.43
CA ALA A 142 17.23 18.35 -0.40
C ALA A 142 18.03 19.35 -1.26
N MET A 143 19.36 19.20 -1.32
CA MET A 143 20.20 20.00 -2.22
C MET A 143 19.87 19.73 -3.70
N VAL A 144 19.65 18.48 -4.09
CA VAL A 144 19.26 18.13 -5.46
C VAL A 144 17.91 18.77 -5.80
N ILE A 145 16.91 18.63 -4.93
CA ILE A 145 15.59 19.29 -5.13
C ILE A 145 15.77 20.82 -5.25
N GLY A 146 16.50 21.44 -4.33
CA GLY A 146 16.77 22.87 -4.37
C GLY A 146 17.51 23.30 -5.64
N ARG A 147 18.44 22.49 -6.13
CA ARG A 147 19.14 22.73 -7.39
C ARG A 147 18.20 22.72 -8.59
N LEU A 148 17.29 21.74 -8.66
CA LEU A 148 16.27 21.66 -9.71
C LEU A 148 15.33 22.89 -9.67
N ILE A 149 14.91 23.33 -8.48
CA ILE A 149 14.08 24.53 -8.31
C ILE A 149 14.82 25.77 -8.80
N CYS A 150 16.08 25.97 -8.41
CA CYS A 150 16.88 27.12 -8.85
C CYS A 150 17.11 27.12 -10.37
N GLN A 151 17.37 25.96 -10.97
CA GLN A 151 17.65 25.85 -12.41
C GLN A 151 16.39 26.00 -13.28
N ARG A 152 15.17 25.80 -12.73
CA ARG A 152 13.92 25.86 -13.47
C ARG A 152 13.79 27.12 -14.32
N LYS A 153 14.14 28.29 -13.77
CA LYS A 153 14.00 29.59 -14.45
C LYS A 153 14.90 29.75 -15.67
N THR A 154 16.02 29.03 -15.72
CA THR A 154 17.02 29.08 -16.80
C THR A 154 17.04 27.82 -17.65
N LEU A 155 16.10 26.90 -17.38
CA LEU A 155 16.06 25.58 -18.02
C LEU A 155 15.71 25.72 -19.50
N ASN A 156 16.62 25.28 -20.37
CA ASN A 156 16.31 25.05 -21.76
C ASN A 156 16.20 23.52 -21.99
N VAL A 157 14.97 23.06 -22.13
CA VAL A 157 14.66 21.62 -22.29
C VAL A 157 15.36 21.00 -23.49
N ASN A 158 15.67 21.80 -24.55
CA ASN A 158 16.39 21.32 -25.72
C ASN A 158 17.85 20.94 -25.42
N ASP A 159 18.46 21.54 -24.38
CA ASP A 159 19.82 21.21 -23.97
C ASP A 159 19.87 19.85 -23.23
N LEU A 160 18.72 19.32 -22.81
CA LEU A 160 18.58 18.00 -22.21
C LEU A 160 18.42 16.88 -23.23
N VAL A 161 18.23 17.18 -24.52
CA VAL A 161 18.13 16.18 -25.59
C VAL A 161 19.52 15.66 -25.97
N PRO A 162 19.75 14.32 -26.15
CA PRO A 162 21.06 13.79 -26.51
C PRO A 162 21.55 14.34 -27.84
N ALA A 163 22.81 14.71 -27.90
CA ALA A 163 23.50 14.84 -29.20
C ALA A 163 23.52 13.45 -29.87
N ALA A 164 23.12 13.39 -31.15
CA ALA A 164 23.09 12.15 -31.90
C ALA A 164 24.50 11.56 -31.98
N GLY A 165 24.79 10.50 -31.22
CA GLY A 165 26.07 9.81 -31.25
C GLY A 165 26.74 9.52 -29.90
N GLU A 166 26.24 10.01 -28.79
CA GLU A 166 26.80 9.67 -27.46
C GLU A 166 26.49 8.21 -27.10
N LYS A 167 27.50 7.35 -27.23
CA LYS A 167 27.47 5.99 -26.68
C LYS A 167 27.59 6.09 -25.16
N SER A 168 26.59 5.63 -24.44
CA SER A 168 26.62 5.45 -22.99
C SER A 168 27.78 4.52 -22.61
N GLU A 169 28.87 5.06 -22.08
CA GLU A 169 29.88 4.29 -21.37
C GLU A 169 29.34 3.89 -20.01
N ASN A 170 29.41 2.59 -19.69
CA ASN A 170 29.05 1.92 -18.44
C ASN A 170 27.59 2.01 -17.98
N GLN A 171 26.81 1.00 -18.34
CA GLN A 171 25.36 0.89 -17.99
C GLN A 171 25.06 0.87 -16.48
N ILE A 172 26.02 0.56 -15.62
CA ILE A 172 25.83 0.40 -14.17
C ILE A 172 25.96 1.75 -13.43
N ASP A 173 26.90 2.61 -13.82
CA ASP A 173 27.08 3.95 -13.23
C ASP A 173 26.01 4.95 -13.69
N SER A 174 25.28 4.65 -14.77
CA SER A 174 24.30 5.54 -15.38
C SER A 174 22.93 5.55 -14.70
N GLY A 175 22.72 4.83 -13.58
CA GLY A 175 21.42 4.76 -12.89
C GLY A 175 20.30 4.10 -13.72
N ASN A 176 20.64 3.18 -14.62
CA ASN A 176 19.69 2.48 -15.49
C ASN A 176 19.05 1.25 -14.81
N PHE A 177 18.42 1.46 -13.67
CA PHE A 177 17.64 0.43 -12.99
C PHE A 177 16.34 0.13 -13.77
N ALA A 178 15.81 -1.09 -13.63
CA ALA A 178 14.60 -1.50 -14.37
C ALA A 178 13.42 -0.53 -14.13
N VAL A 179 13.11 -0.24 -12.87
CA VAL A 179 12.05 0.70 -12.48
C VAL A 179 12.30 2.12 -13.00
N ILE A 180 13.56 2.54 -13.11
CA ILE A 180 13.91 3.86 -13.65
C ILE A 180 13.67 3.91 -15.17
N ARG A 181 13.89 2.84 -15.89
CA ARG A 181 13.53 2.76 -17.32
C ARG A 181 12.01 2.83 -17.50
N GLU A 182 11.26 2.10 -16.68
CA GLU A 182 9.81 2.11 -16.74
C GLU A 182 9.22 3.48 -16.42
N VAL A 183 9.71 4.17 -15.37
CA VAL A 183 9.25 5.53 -15.08
C VAL A 183 9.57 6.51 -16.20
N GLN A 184 10.75 6.37 -16.84
CA GLN A 184 11.09 7.19 -18.01
C GLN A 184 10.13 7.01 -19.19
N GLU A 185 9.60 5.81 -19.39
CA GLU A 185 8.66 5.50 -20.48
C GLU A 185 7.23 5.96 -20.15
N ARG A 186 6.87 6.03 -18.88
CA ARG A 186 5.53 6.47 -18.43
C ARG A 186 5.40 7.98 -18.31
N LEU A 187 6.48 8.66 -17.99
CA LEU A 187 6.51 10.12 -17.88
C LEU A 187 6.61 10.77 -19.24
N LYS A 188 5.96 11.92 -19.40
CA LYS A 188 5.92 12.67 -20.67
C LYS A 188 7.31 13.15 -21.13
N ASN A 189 8.15 13.61 -20.20
CA ASN A 189 9.53 14.03 -20.44
C ASN A 189 10.51 13.20 -19.60
N GLY A 190 10.24 11.92 -19.40
CA GLY A 190 10.96 11.10 -18.44
C GLY A 190 12.46 10.96 -18.74
N ARG A 191 12.86 10.98 -20.00
CA ARG A 191 14.29 10.92 -20.40
C ARG A 191 15.03 12.21 -20.11
N GLU A 192 14.39 13.34 -20.40
CA GLU A 192 14.90 14.68 -20.12
C GLU A 192 14.98 14.92 -18.62
N ALA A 193 13.93 14.55 -17.88
CA ALA A 193 13.87 14.63 -16.43
C ALA A 193 15.00 13.83 -15.78
N LYS A 194 15.22 12.57 -16.22
CA LYS A 194 16.33 11.76 -15.71
C LYS A 194 17.68 12.44 -15.90
N ARG A 195 17.96 12.98 -17.09
CA ARG A 195 19.23 13.64 -17.37
C ARG A 195 19.45 14.86 -16.50
N TRP A 196 18.42 15.69 -16.38
CA TRP A 196 18.48 16.87 -15.53
C TRP A 196 18.74 16.49 -14.08
N VAL A 197 18.05 15.50 -13.57
CA VAL A 197 18.24 14.96 -12.22
C VAL A 197 19.63 14.36 -12.04
N ASP A 198 20.13 13.60 -13.03
CA ASP A 198 21.48 13.03 -12.99
C ASP A 198 22.55 14.12 -12.89
N THR A 199 22.43 15.18 -13.68
CA THR A 199 23.30 16.34 -13.61
C THR A 199 23.25 17.01 -12.25
N ALA A 200 22.05 17.24 -11.71
CA ALA A 200 21.88 17.84 -10.39
C ALA A 200 22.44 16.94 -9.26
N ILE A 201 22.30 15.63 -9.38
CA ILE A 201 22.90 14.67 -8.43
C ILE A 201 24.43 14.79 -8.47
N ASP A 202 25.03 14.84 -9.65
CA ASP A 202 26.48 14.92 -9.80
C ASP A 202 27.06 16.24 -9.27
N GLU A 203 26.36 17.37 -9.50
CA GLU A 203 26.70 18.66 -8.93
C GLU A 203 26.62 18.69 -7.38
N CYS A 204 25.73 17.91 -6.78
CA CYS A 204 25.52 17.83 -5.33
C CYS A 204 26.27 16.67 -4.65
N ALA A 205 27.05 15.87 -5.39
CA ALA A 205 27.60 14.58 -4.95
C ALA A 205 28.87 14.66 -4.07
N THR A 206 29.18 15.76 -3.46
CA THR A 206 30.44 15.96 -2.68
C THR A 206 30.64 14.88 -1.59
N ILE A 207 29.57 14.46 -0.90
CA ILE A 207 29.64 13.47 0.19
C ILE A 207 28.89 12.18 -0.18
N CYS A 208 27.85 12.26 -1.01
CA CYS A 208 26.96 11.15 -1.30
C CYS A 208 26.38 11.30 -2.71
N ASN A 209 26.75 10.39 -3.62
CA ASN A 209 26.07 10.24 -4.89
C ASN A 209 24.95 9.20 -4.74
N ILE A 210 23.71 9.61 -4.95
CA ILE A 210 22.52 8.77 -4.74
C ILE A 210 22.61 7.49 -5.59
N ARG A 211 23.03 7.59 -6.86
CA ARG A 211 23.11 6.46 -7.81
C ARG A 211 24.22 5.47 -7.42
N SER A 212 25.40 5.97 -7.07
CA SER A 212 26.51 5.11 -6.64
C SER A 212 26.18 4.35 -5.36
N VAL A 213 25.49 5.00 -4.40
CA VAL A 213 25.10 4.37 -3.14
C VAL A 213 24.08 3.24 -3.35
N ILE A 214 23.19 3.34 -4.34
CA ILE A 214 22.29 2.22 -4.70
C ILE A 214 23.11 0.99 -5.07
N ASN A 215 24.09 1.15 -5.97
CA ASN A 215 24.94 0.07 -6.42
C ASN A 215 25.81 -0.49 -5.29
N GLU A 216 26.44 0.37 -4.48
CA GLU A 216 27.24 -0.05 -3.32
C GLU A 216 26.45 -0.95 -2.36
N TYR A 217 25.24 -0.54 -1.97
CA TYR A 217 24.41 -1.35 -1.08
C TYR A 217 23.88 -2.62 -1.75
N HIS A 218 23.57 -2.57 -3.03
CA HIS A 218 23.20 -3.76 -3.81
C HIS A 218 24.33 -4.78 -3.85
N ASP A 219 25.56 -4.34 -4.14
CA ASP A 219 26.74 -5.20 -4.18
C ASP A 219 27.08 -5.77 -2.80
N MET A 220 26.95 -4.94 -1.73
CA MET A 220 27.08 -5.41 -0.35
C MET A 220 26.01 -6.46 0.01
N SER A 221 24.80 -6.31 -0.47
CA SER A 221 23.74 -7.30 -0.29
C SER A 221 24.07 -8.62 -0.97
N ASN A 222 24.56 -8.57 -2.22
CA ASN A 222 24.91 -9.76 -2.98
C ASN A 222 26.14 -10.51 -2.39
N ALA A 223 27.08 -9.77 -1.80
CA ALA A 223 28.28 -10.34 -1.19
C ALA A 223 28.06 -10.87 0.26
N GLU A 224 26.96 -10.51 0.91
CA GLU A 224 26.74 -10.86 2.32
C GLU A 224 26.08 -12.23 2.47
N ALA A 225 26.71 -13.09 3.27
CA ALA A 225 26.21 -14.43 3.53
C ALA A 225 25.10 -14.51 4.58
N LYS A 226 25.03 -13.52 5.50
CA LYS A 226 24.04 -13.50 6.58
C LYS A 226 22.72 -12.89 6.12
N PRO A 227 21.59 -13.64 6.15
CA PRO A 227 20.30 -13.16 5.60
C PRO A 227 19.83 -11.81 6.18
N ALA A 228 19.88 -11.63 7.48
CA ALA A 228 19.46 -10.39 8.14
C ALA A 228 20.29 -9.18 7.68
N LYS A 229 21.61 -9.36 7.49
CA LYS A 229 22.51 -8.29 7.05
C LYS A 229 22.36 -8.02 5.55
N ARG A 230 22.10 -9.07 4.76
CA ARG A 230 21.73 -8.95 3.34
C ARG A 230 20.46 -8.14 3.18
N SER A 231 19.40 -8.48 3.93
CA SER A 231 18.13 -7.74 3.94
C SER A 231 18.33 -6.27 4.34
N TYR A 232 19.17 -5.99 5.33
CA TYR A 232 19.51 -4.63 5.72
C TYR A 232 20.13 -3.82 4.57
N TYR A 233 21.11 -4.39 3.88
CA TYR A 233 21.74 -3.71 2.74
C TYR A 233 20.76 -3.50 1.58
N LEU A 234 19.95 -4.52 1.27
CA LEU A 234 18.96 -4.42 0.22
C LEU A 234 17.91 -3.33 0.53
N HIS A 235 17.45 -3.26 1.79
CA HIS A 235 16.53 -2.20 2.23
C HIS A 235 17.13 -0.80 2.01
N HIS A 236 18.44 -0.62 2.29
CA HIS A 236 19.09 0.65 2.03
C HIS A 236 19.22 0.96 0.54
N ALA A 237 19.57 -0.01 -0.29
CA ALA A 237 19.62 0.16 -1.75
C ALA A 237 18.25 0.62 -2.27
N MET A 238 17.17 -0.03 -1.83
CA MET A 238 15.80 0.32 -2.21
C MET A 238 15.37 1.70 -1.73
N SER A 239 15.76 2.11 -0.53
CA SER A 239 15.50 3.45 0.00
C SER A 239 16.13 4.55 -0.88
N PHE A 240 17.35 4.33 -1.37
CA PHE A 240 17.99 5.28 -2.28
C PHE A 240 17.41 5.23 -3.69
N LEU A 241 16.99 4.07 -4.16
CA LEU A 241 16.32 3.92 -5.45
C LEU A 241 14.96 4.62 -5.45
N GLU A 242 14.21 4.55 -4.35
CA GLU A 242 12.98 5.34 -4.16
C GLU A 242 13.24 6.84 -4.23
N LYS A 243 14.31 7.34 -3.56
CA LYS A 243 14.71 8.75 -3.65
C LYS A 243 15.02 9.17 -5.08
N TYR A 244 15.75 8.34 -5.80
CA TYR A 244 16.12 8.60 -7.19
C TYR A 244 14.90 8.62 -8.11
N PHE A 245 14.01 7.62 -7.98
CA PHE A 245 12.74 7.60 -8.68
C PHE A 245 11.94 8.89 -8.44
N TYR A 246 11.79 9.27 -7.18
CA TYR A 246 11.03 10.45 -6.80
C TYR A 246 11.62 11.75 -7.34
N LEU A 247 12.92 11.87 -7.39
CA LEU A 247 13.61 13.01 -7.99
C LEU A 247 13.32 13.12 -9.49
N ILE A 248 13.27 11.99 -10.22
CA ILE A 248 12.93 11.97 -11.65
C ILE A 248 11.48 12.39 -11.87
N VAL A 249 10.56 11.87 -11.06
CA VAL A 249 9.14 12.26 -11.09
C VAL A 249 8.99 13.76 -10.83
N PHE A 250 9.70 14.31 -9.84
CA PHE A 250 9.71 15.74 -9.58
C PHE A 250 10.32 16.54 -10.74
N GLY A 251 11.38 16.04 -11.36
CA GLY A 251 11.99 16.65 -12.54
C GLY A 251 11.01 16.78 -13.72
N ASP A 252 10.22 15.74 -13.99
CA ASP A 252 9.20 15.77 -15.05
C ASP A 252 8.10 16.80 -14.77
N TYR A 253 7.57 16.80 -13.53
CA TYR A 253 6.64 17.85 -13.09
C TYR A 253 7.18 19.26 -13.31
N MET A 254 8.45 19.50 -12.97
CA MET A 254 9.09 20.81 -13.15
C MET A 254 9.23 21.19 -14.63
N ILE A 255 9.51 20.23 -15.52
CA ILE A 255 9.58 20.45 -16.97
C ILE A 255 8.20 20.78 -17.55
N GLU A 256 7.16 20.04 -17.17
CA GLU A 256 5.80 20.30 -17.63
C GLU A 256 5.33 21.69 -17.23
N ASN A 257 5.51 22.08 -15.96
CA ASN A 257 5.12 23.39 -15.49
C ASN A 257 5.95 24.53 -16.12
N HIS A 258 7.21 24.27 -16.51
CA HIS A 258 8.01 25.26 -17.25
C HIS A 258 7.50 25.49 -18.65
N LYS A 259 7.14 24.43 -19.39
CA LYS A 259 6.58 24.53 -20.75
C LYS A 259 5.26 25.31 -20.77
N ASN A 260 4.38 25.04 -19.82
CA ASN A 260 3.10 25.75 -19.70
C ASN A 260 3.26 27.27 -19.46
N LEU A 261 4.35 27.69 -18.77
CA LEU A 261 4.66 29.11 -18.57
C LEU A 261 5.29 29.77 -19.82
N SER A 262 6.00 29.01 -20.65
CA SER A 262 6.75 29.54 -21.80
C SER A 262 5.93 29.62 -23.10
N GLU A 263 4.87 28.83 -23.25
CA GLU A 263 4.00 28.80 -24.43
C GLU A 263 2.91 29.90 -24.41
N GLY A 264 2.96 30.83 -23.44
CA GLY A 264 2.33 32.13 -23.40
C GLY A 264 0.97 32.25 -24.07
N GLU A 265 -0.09 31.60 -23.62
CA GLU A 265 -1.41 32.19 -23.69
C GLU A 265 -1.52 33.31 -22.63
N PRO A 266 -2.05 34.50 -22.99
CA PRO A 266 -2.20 35.57 -22.01
C PRO A 266 -3.09 35.05 -20.87
N VAL A 267 -2.55 35.02 -19.68
CA VAL A 267 -3.28 34.73 -18.44
C VAL A 267 -4.45 35.72 -18.39
N GLN A 268 -5.63 35.33 -18.86
CA GLN A 268 -6.84 35.94 -18.37
C GLN A 268 -6.91 35.58 -16.89
N ASP A 269 -7.13 36.56 -16.04
CA ASP A 269 -7.46 36.43 -14.61
C ASP A 269 -8.69 35.53 -14.44
N THR A 270 -8.53 34.26 -14.67
CA THR A 270 -9.45 33.21 -14.26
C THR A 270 -8.78 32.52 -13.09
N ASP A 271 -9.43 32.52 -11.94
CA ASP A 271 -9.11 31.72 -10.75
C ASP A 271 -9.19 30.21 -11.07
N ASP A 272 -8.60 29.76 -12.17
CA ASP A 272 -8.59 28.37 -12.58
C ASP A 272 -7.36 27.69 -11.99
N GLU A 273 -7.51 27.21 -10.75
CA GLU A 273 -6.53 26.38 -10.03
C GLU A 273 -6.05 25.16 -10.84
N ASN A 274 -6.71 24.84 -11.98
CA ASN A 274 -6.38 23.70 -12.83
C ASN A 274 -5.30 24.02 -13.88
N ALA A 275 -4.99 25.27 -14.14
CA ALA A 275 -3.99 25.66 -15.15
C ALA A 275 -2.55 25.28 -14.72
N HIS A 276 -2.24 25.29 -13.40
CA HIS A 276 -0.94 24.95 -12.85
C HIS A 276 -1.12 24.13 -11.55
N PRO A 277 -1.35 22.80 -11.64
CA PRO A 277 -1.57 22.00 -10.44
C PRO A 277 -0.32 22.00 -9.56
N SER A 278 -0.51 22.03 -8.25
CA SER A 278 0.57 21.77 -7.29
C SER A 278 1.17 20.39 -7.53
N PHE A 279 2.38 20.14 -7.04
CA PHE A 279 3.03 18.84 -7.19
C PHE A 279 2.19 17.69 -6.61
N SER A 280 1.51 17.94 -5.49
CA SER A 280 0.57 17.00 -4.88
C SER A 280 -0.60 16.68 -5.82
N LYS A 281 -1.25 17.70 -6.39
CA LYS A 281 -2.36 17.51 -7.34
C LYS A 281 -1.90 16.80 -8.62
N TRP A 282 -0.74 17.17 -9.12
CA TRP A 282 -0.14 16.52 -10.28
C TRP A 282 0.14 15.02 -10.03
N LEU A 283 0.71 14.68 -8.88
CA LEU A 283 0.94 13.29 -8.49
C LEU A 283 -0.35 12.48 -8.37
N GLN A 284 -1.43 13.08 -7.87
CA GLN A 284 -2.73 12.42 -7.75
C GLN A 284 -3.32 12.05 -9.13
N GLN A 285 -2.94 12.80 -10.17
CA GLN A 285 -3.33 12.49 -11.56
C GLN A 285 -2.50 11.35 -12.16
N HIS A 286 -1.42 10.91 -11.50
CA HIS A 286 -0.51 9.86 -11.95
C HIS A 286 -0.39 8.69 -10.94
N PRO A 287 -1.51 8.04 -10.54
CA PRO A 287 -1.49 6.97 -9.52
C PRO A 287 -0.69 5.74 -9.95
N ASP A 288 -0.54 5.53 -11.26
CA ASP A 288 0.26 4.47 -11.86
C ASP A 288 1.77 4.59 -11.53
N LEU A 289 2.29 5.78 -11.26
CA LEU A 289 3.68 5.95 -10.84
C LEU A 289 3.97 5.24 -9.49
N PHE A 290 2.97 5.15 -8.61
CA PHE A 290 3.13 4.48 -7.32
C PHE A 290 3.10 2.96 -7.43
N ARG A 291 2.45 2.42 -8.48
CA ARG A 291 2.53 0.98 -8.80
C ARG A 291 3.95 0.56 -9.17
N LEU A 292 4.67 1.41 -9.90
CA LEU A 292 6.08 1.14 -10.20
C LEU A 292 6.96 1.07 -8.96
N LEU A 293 6.60 1.76 -7.88
CA LEU A 293 7.30 1.67 -6.61
C LEU A 293 7.03 0.33 -5.90
N ASP A 294 5.87 -0.30 -6.13
CA ASP A 294 5.60 -1.66 -5.65
C ASP A 294 6.51 -2.67 -6.35
N ASP A 295 6.82 -2.45 -7.64
CA ASP A 295 7.77 -3.26 -8.43
C ASP A 295 9.23 -3.10 -7.98
N LEU A 296 9.57 -2.13 -7.14
CA LEU A 296 10.87 -2.12 -6.45
C LEU A 296 11.09 -3.38 -5.62
N GLY A 297 10.02 -4.02 -5.16
CA GLY A 297 10.05 -5.38 -4.64
C GLY A 297 10.61 -6.40 -5.64
N GLY A 298 10.38 -6.25 -6.94
CA GLY A 298 10.89 -7.15 -7.99
C GLY A 298 12.41 -7.29 -8.05
N VAL A 299 13.17 -6.35 -7.49
CA VAL A 299 14.62 -6.52 -7.25
C VAL A 299 14.87 -7.62 -6.20
N ARG A 300 13.94 -7.86 -5.28
CA ARG A 300 13.99 -8.96 -4.31
C ARG A 300 13.82 -10.34 -4.97
N TYR A 301 13.09 -10.42 -6.08
CA TYR A 301 12.53 -11.69 -6.59
C TYR A 301 13.18 -12.22 -7.85
N LYS A 302 14.17 -11.52 -8.40
CA LYS A 302 15.09 -12.07 -9.43
C LYS A 302 16.25 -12.86 -8.84
N SER A 303 16.15 -13.30 -7.58
CA SER A 303 17.03 -14.39 -7.15
C SER A 303 16.56 -15.64 -7.88
N ASP A 304 17.46 -16.31 -8.58
CA ASP A 304 17.22 -17.58 -9.29
C ASP A 304 16.74 -18.72 -8.36
N LYS A 305 16.51 -18.45 -7.07
CA LYS A 305 16.08 -19.41 -6.05
C LYS A 305 15.23 -18.75 -4.99
N VAL A 306 13.94 -19.08 -4.99
CA VAL A 306 12.96 -18.59 -3.97
C VAL A 306 13.19 -19.26 -2.61
N LEU A 307 13.55 -20.55 -2.60
CA LEU A 307 13.72 -21.34 -1.36
C LEU A 307 15.13 -21.28 -0.76
N SER A 308 16.03 -20.39 -1.21
CA SER A 308 17.37 -20.27 -0.64
C SER A 308 17.37 -19.78 0.82
N ASP A 309 16.51 -18.81 1.14
CA ASP A 309 16.38 -18.18 2.45
C ASP A 309 14.96 -18.34 3.03
N CYS A 310 14.15 -19.19 2.39
CA CYS A 310 12.75 -19.43 2.74
C CYS A 310 12.49 -20.90 3.02
N VAL A 311 11.45 -21.15 3.78
CA VAL A 311 10.96 -22.48 4.12
C VAL A 311 9.48 -22.59 3.77
N LEU A 312 8.97 -23.83 3.67
CA LEU A 312 7.57 -24.07 3.47
C LEU A 312 6.88 -24.36 4.82
N LYS A 313 5.80 -23.64 5.07
CA LYS A 313 4.91 -23.86 6.23
C LYS A 313 3.54 -24.28 5.75
N MET A 314 2.99 -25.31 6.38
CA MET A 314 1.66 -25.82 6.07
C MET A 314 0.59 -24.76 6.38
N ASP A 315 -0.30 -24.50 5.43
CA ASP A 315 -1.37 -23.50 5.55
C ASP A 315 -2.61 -23.99 6.31
N HIS A 316 -2.71 -25.28 6.54
CA HIS A 316 -3.74 -25.84 7.40
C HIS A 316 -3.17 -25.96 8.82
N PHE A 317 -3.38 -24.93 9.64
CA PHE A 317 -2.77 -24.76 10.94
C PHE A 317 -3.79 -24.76 12.07
N PHE A 318 -3.31 -24.92 13.32
CA PHE A 318 -4.15 -24.89 14.50
C PHE A 318 -4.95 -23.58 14.59
N GLY A 319 -6.26 -23.68 14.83
CA GLY A 319 -7.14 -22.52 14.94
C GLY A 319 -7.47 -21.81 13.61
N ILE A 320 -7.17 -22.42 12.45
CA ILE A 320 -7.63 -21.89 11.17
C ILE A 320 -9.16 -21.81 11.09
N ALA A 321 -9.87 -22.80 11.65
CA ALA A 321 -11.33 -22.78 11.75
C ALA A 321 -11.77 -21.82 12.86
N ARG A 322 -12.55 -20.81 12.50
CA ARG A 322 -13.10 -19.79 13.42
C ARG A 322 -14.62 -19.89 13.57
N ILE A 323 -15.26 -20.59 12.66
CA ILE A 323 -16.69 -20.93 12.71
C ILE A 323 -16.83 -22.45 12.63
N PRO A 324 -17.96 -23.02 13.06
CA PRO A 324 -18.24 -24.44 12.92
C PRO A 324 -18.12 -24.91 11.46
N PHE A 325 -17.68 -26.14 11.26
CA PHE A 325 -17.62 -26.72 9.94
C PHE A 325 -19.04 -26.96 9.40
N GLU A 326 -19.39 -26.31 8.28
CA GLU A 326 -20.66 -26.53 7.59
C GLU A 326 -20.59 -27.70 6.60
N LEU A 327 -19.38 -28.04 6.13
CA LEU A 327 -19.17 -29.10 5.16
C LEU A 327 -18.25 -30.17 5.73
N THR A 328 -16.93 -30.05 5.55
CA THR A 328 -15.94 -31.00 6.07
C THR A 328 -14.78 -30.27 6.74
N THR A 329 -13.94 -30.99 7.50
CA THR A 329 -12.74 -30.40 8.09
C THR A 329 -11.70 -29.96 7.05
N ASN A 330 -11.83 -30.45 5.80
CA ASN A 330 -10.98 -30.07 4.67
C ASN A 330 -11.29 -28.68 4.14
N VAL A 331 -12.44 -28.07 4.55
CA VAL A 331 -12.97 -26.79 4.05
C VAL A 331 -13.25 -25.85 5.22
N PRO A 332 -12.21 -25.28 5.83
CA PRO A 332 -12.38 -24.41 6.99
C PRO A 332 -13.10 -23.11 6.61
N ASN A 333 -13.93 -22.61 7.53
CA ASN A 333 -14.64 -21.34 7.39
C ASN A 333 -15.54 -21.24 6.15
N TYR A 334 -16.03 -22.39 5.67
CA TYR A 334 -17.00 -22.44 4.58
C TYR A 334 -18.33 -21.86 5.05
N ARG A 335 -18.90 -20.98 4.22
CA ARG A 335 -20.15 -20.30 4.52
C ARG A 335 -20.85 -19.81 3.25
N ARG A 336 -22.17 -19.80 3.26
CA ARG A 336 -23.02 -19.21 2.21
C ARG A 336 -23.52 -17.82 2.67
N ILE A 337 -23.59 -16.87 1.78
CA ILE A 337 -24.04 -15.51 2.08
C ILE A 337 -25.53 -15.38 1.77
N ALA A 338 -26.33 -15.13 2.82
CA ALA A 338 -27.75 -14.72 2.72
C ALA A 338 -28.62 -15.52 1.72
N ASN A 339 -28.38 -16.81 1.57
CA ASN A 339 -29.00 -17.69 0.56
C ASN A 339 -28.66 -17.36 -0.91
N GLU A 340 -27.77 -16.43 -1.14
CA GLU A 340 -27.23 -16.13 -2.46
C GLU A 340 -26.25 -17.23 -2.94
N PRO A 341 -25.98 -17.35 -4.24
CA PRO A 341 -24.98 -18.27 -4.77
C PRO A 341 -23.55 -17.76 -4.54
N ILE A 342 -23.26 -17.22 -3.35
CA ILE A 342 -22.01 -16.59 -2.96
C ILE A 342 -21.48 -17.29 -1.72
N PHE A 343 -20.25 -17.80 -1.82
CA PHE A 343 -19.63 -18.62 -0.78
C PHE A 343 -18.24 -18.09 -0.42
N GLY A 344 -17.86 -18.26 0.84
CA GLY A 344 -16.53 -17.93 1.34
C GLY A 344 -15.90 -19.11 2.03
N THR A 345 -14.57 -19.26 1.93
CA THR A 345 -13.81 -20.30 2.63
C THR A 345 -12.38 -19.86 2.93
N ALA A 346 -11.68 -20.58 3.79
CA ALA A 346 -10.23 -20.51 3.93
C ALA A 346 -9.54 -21.30 2.81
N GLN A 347 -8.20 -21.36 2.82
CA GLN A 347 -7.47 -22.24 1.91
C GLN A 347 -7.82 -23.70 2.22
N CYS A 348 -8.42 -24.40 1.26
CA CYS A 348 -8.87 -25.78 1.39
C CYS A 348 -7.71 -26.76 1.19
N LEU A 349 -7.83 -27.95 1.77
CA LEU A 349 -7.10 -29.12 1.29
C LEU A 349 -7.60 -29.49 -0.11
N GLU A 350 -6.83 -30.22 -0.88
CA GLU A 350 -7.24 -30.68 -2.22
C GLU A 350 -8.57 -31.42 -2.21
N GLN A 351 -8.76 -32.38 -1.28
CA GLN A 351 -10.03 -33.06 -1.13
C GLN A 351 -11.17 -32.09 -0.79
N GLY A 352 -10.89 -31.02 -0.04
CA GLY A 352 -11.89 -30.01 0.29
C GLY A 352 -12.41 -29.24 -0.92
N ILE A 353 -11.59 -29.05 -1.95
CA ILE A 353 -12.06 -28.45 -3.22
C ILE A 353 -13.10 -29.36 -3.88
N ILE A 354 -12.85 -30.67 -3.87
CA ILE A 354 -13.79 -31.69 -4.40
C ILE A 354 -15.07 -31.70 -3.55
N ASP A 355 -14.93 -31.71 -2.21
CA ASP A 355 -16.07 -31.70 -1.29
C ASP A 355 -16.99 -30.50 -1.56
N VAL A 356 -16.42 -29.32 -1.85
CA VAL A 356 -17.18 -28.09 -2.20
C VAL A 356 -17.90 -28.30 -3.56
N VAL A 357 -17.22 -28.80 -4.57
CA VAL A 357 -17.82 -29.03 -5.89
C VAL A 357 -18.97 -30.02 -5.80
N ASP A 358 -18.79 -31.10 -5.06
CA ASP A 358 -19.85 -32.13 -4.85
C ASP A 358 -21.07 -31.52 -4.11
N HIS A 359 -20.82 -30.63 -3.15
CA HIS A 359 -21.90 -29.92 -2.47
C HIS A 359 -22.67 -28.97 -3.40
N LEU A 360 -21.99 -28.35 -4.36
CA LEU A 360 -22.59 -27.34 -5.24
C LEU A 360 -23.33 -27.94 -6.45
N ARG A 361 -22.94 -29.10 -6.92
CA ARG A 361 -23.44 -29.69 -8.19
C ARG A 361 -24.95 -29.95 -8.24
N ASP A 362 -25.60 -30.12 -7.10
CA ASP A 362 -27.05 -30.37 -7.03
C ASP A 362 -27.86 -29.08 -7.26
N GLU A 363 -27.26 -27.90 -7.00
CA GLU A 363 -27.95 -26.60 -7.10
C GLU A 363 -27.43 -25.74 -8.28
N PHE A 364 -26.18 -25.94 -8.71
CA PHE A 364 -25.49 -25.08 -9.67
C PHE A 364 -24.92 -25.87 -10.85
N ASP A 365 -24.93 -25.25 -12.05
CA ASP A 365 -24.32 -25.80 -13.27
C ASP A 365 -22.82 -25.46 -13.36
N ARG A 366 -22.37 -24.41 -12.67
CA ARG A 366 -21.00 -23.86 -12.73
C ARG A 366 -20.58 -23.26 -11.39
N ALA A 367 -19.27 -23.26 -11.12
CA ALA A 367 -18.67 -22.50 -10.05
C ALA A 367 -17.50 -21.64 -10.57
N ILE A 368 -17.43 -20.40 -10.12
CA ILE A 368 -16.29 -19.51 -10.30
C ILE A 368 -15.59 -19.40 -8.94
N TRP A 369 -14.36 -19.92 -8.87
CA TRP A 369 -13.57 -19.90 -7.64
C TRP A 369 -12.50 -18.82 -7.73
N ILE A 370 -12.59 -17.79 -6.88
CA ILE A 370 -11.69 -16.65 -6.82
C ILE A 370 -10.74 -16.80 -5.63
N ASN A 371 -9.47 -17.02 -5.91
CA ASN A 371 -8.43 -17.03 -4.90
C ASN A 371 -7.83 -15.61 -4.78
N LEU A 372 -7.86 -15.04 -3.55
CA LEU A 372 -7.48 -13.66 -3.26
C LEU A 372 -6.05 -13.54 -2.72
N ARG A 373 -5.24 -14.59 -2.82
CA ARG A 373 -3.90 -14.62 -2.25
C ARG A 373 -2.86 -14.04 -3.22
N GLU A 374 -2.06 -13.15 -2.73
CA GLU A 374 -0.84 -12.69 -3.42
C GLU A 374 0.39 -13.53 -3.06
N GLU A 375 0.32 -14.31 -1.98
CA GLU A 375 1.40 -15.18 -1.52
C GLU A 375 1.51 -16.44 -2.38
N ALA A 376 2.75 -16.90 -2.64
CA ALA A 376 2.97 -18.14 -3.35
C ALA A 376 2.52 -19.36 -2.53
N VAL A 377 1.68 -20.19 -3.12
CA VAL A 377 1.13 -21.41 -2.50
C VAL A 377 1.44 -22.62 -3.36
N ILE A 378 1.97 -23.65 -2.73
CA ILE A 378 2.25 -24.94 -3.35
C ILE A 378 1.50 -26.04 -2.61
N TYR A 379 0.98 -27.01 -3.34
CA TYR A 379 0.37 -28.20 -2.75
C TYR A 379 1.38 -29.35 -2.72
N VAL A 380 1.53 -29.96 -1.54
CA VAL A 380 2.33 -31.19 -1.38
C VAL A 380 1.44 -32.24 -0.75
N THR A 381 1.31 -33.40 -1.41
CA THR A 381 0.41 -34.51 -0.98
C THR A 381 -1.02 -34.05 -0.65
N GLY A 382 -1.57 -33.13 -1.46
CA GLY A 382 -2.93 -32.59 -1.31
C GLY A 382 -3.10 -31.53 -0.21
N ARG A 383 -2.03 -31.11 0.44
CA ARG A 383 -2.02 -30.06 1.49
C ARG A 383 -1.39 -28.78 0.97
N PRO A 384 -1.96 -27.59 1.25
CA PRO A 384 -1.39 -26.32 0.84
C PRO A 384 -0.24 -25.88 1.78
N PHE A 385 0.81 -25.33 1.19
CA PHE A 385 1.96 -24.76 1.87
C PHE A 385 2.25 -23.38 1.30
N CYS A 386 2.60 -22.42 2.17
CA CYS A 386 3.08 -21.11 1.76
C CYS A 386 4.55 -20.93 2.11
N VAL A 387 5.18 -19.99 1.39
CA VAL A 387 6.57 -19.61 1.57
C VAL A 387 6.67 -18.68 2.79
N ARG A 388 7.62 -18.98 3.69
CA ARG A 388 7.94 -18.17 4.88
C ARG A 388 9.42 -17.86 4.91
N HIS A 389 9.78 -16.72 5.47
CA HIS A 389 11.18 -16.48 5.81
C HIS A 389 11.65 -17.45 6.91
N GLN A 390 12.86 -17.99 6.77
CA GLN A 390 13.39 -18.93 7.75
C GLN A 390 13.43 -18.34 9.17
N ASN A 391 13.61 -17.02 9.29
CA ASN A 391 13.69 -16.33 10.59
C ASN A 391 12.32 -15.84 11.10
N ASP A 392 11.26 -15.92 10.29
CA ASP A 392 9.91 -15.54 10.66
C ASP A 392 8.87 -16.47 10.05
N LEU A 393 8.47 -17.45 10.85
CA LEU A 393 7.49 -18.47 10.45
C LEU A 393 6.04 -18.02 10.59
N MET A 394 5.80 -16.83 11.16
CA MET A 394 4.45 -16.34 11.43
C MET A 394 3.89 -15.47 10.28
N VAL A 395 4.77 -14.89 9.47
CA VAL A 395 4.38 -14.00 8.37
C VAL A 395 4.64 -14.64 7.01
N ASN A 396 3.66 -14.55 6.11
CA ASN A 396 3.82 -14.96 4.72
C ASN A 396 4.87 -14.07 4.00
N VAL A 397 5.58 -14.65 3.05
CA VAL A 397 6.28 -13.84 2.05
C VAL A 397 5.23 -13.26 1.11
N GLU A 398 5.02 -11.96 1.20
CA GLU A 398 4.03 -11.21 0.44
C GLU A 398 4.68 -10.43 -0.70
N TYR A 399 3.93 -10.22 -1.77
CA TYR A 399 4.36 -9.55 -2.99
C TYR A 399 3.38 -8.42 -3.35
N PRO A 400 3.32 -7.33 -2.57
CA PRO A 400 2.31 -6.29 -2.76
C PRO A 400 2.27 -5.78 -4.21
N GLY A 401 1.06 -5.81 -4.81
CA GLY A 401 0.84 -5.36 -6.18
C GLY A 401 1.21 -6.35 -7.28
N ILE A 402 1.57 -7.60 -6.93
CA ILE A 402 1.97 -8.62 -7.92
C ILE A 402 0.85 -8.95 -8.92
N GLU A 403 1.25 -9.17 -10.16
CA GLU A 403 0.33 -9.63 -11.20
C GLU A 403 0.17 -11.16 -11.16
N VAL A 404 -0.95 -11.64 -11.73
CA VAL A 404 -1.31 -13.08 -11.73
C VAL A 404 -0.24 -13.94 -12.40
N ASP A 405 0.31 -13.47 -13.51
CA ASP A 405 1.33 -14.22 -14.27
C ASP A 405 2.64 -14.31 -13.48
N GLU A 406 3.01 -13.27 -12.74
CA GLU A 406 4.21 -13.24 -11.93
C GLU A 406 4.12 -14.18 -10.74
N ILE A 407 3.03 -14.15 -9.97
CA ILE A 407 2.86 -15.06 -8.83
C ILE A 407 2.76 -16.53 -9.30
N THR A 408 2.15 -16.77 -10.46
CA THR A 408 2.11 -18.10 -11.07
C THR A 408 3.50 -18.57 -11.45
N ALA A 409 4.35 -17.71 -12.00
CA ALA A 409 5.73 -18.03 -12.32
C ALA A 409 6.55 -18.33 -11.05
N ILE A 410 6.35 -17.58 -9.96
CA ILE A 410 6.97 -17.85 -8.65
C ILE A 410 6.55 -19.22 -8.13
N GLU A 411 5.28 -19.59 -8.19
CA GLU A 411 4.80 -20.92 -7.76
C GLU A 411 5.42 -22.06 -8.59
N GLN A 412 5.58 -21.86 -9.90
CA GLN A 412 6.28 -22.82 -10.75
C GLN A 412 7.76 -22.95 -10.36
N GLN A 413 8.42 -21.84 -10.06
CA GLN A 413 9.80 -21.84 -9.60
C GLN A 413 9.94 -22.57 -8.26
N VAL A 414 9.09 -22.27 -7.27
CA VAL A 414 9.06 -22.96 -5.97
C VAL A 414 8.85 -24.46 -6.15
N LYS A 415 7.94 -24.88 -7.04
CA LYS A 415 7.72 -26.29 -7.38
C LYS A 415 8.99 -26.96 -7.90
N LEU A 416 9.68 -26.35 -8.86
CA LEU A 416 10.91 -26.90 -9.45
C LEU A 416 12.05 -27.00 -8.42
N GLU A 417 12.21 -25.98 -7.59
CA GLU A 417 13.22 -25.97 -6.52
C GLU A 417 12.95 -27.06 -5.49
N LEU A 418 11.68 -27.17 -5.04
CA LEU A 418 11.26 -28.18 -4.09
C LEU A 418 11.47 -29.58 -4.66
N GLN A 419 11.03 -29.85 -5.89
CA GLN A 419 11.24 -31.12 -6.55
C GLN A 419 12.73 -31.48 -6.67
N THR A 420 13.58 -30.49 -6.94
CA THR A 420 15.03 -30.69 -7.05
C THR A 420 15.64 -30.99 -5.68
N LYS A 421 15.23 -30.29 -4.64
CA LYS A 421 15.68 -30.50 -3.26
C LYS A 421 15.31 -31.88 -2.77
N VAL A 422 14.02 -32.26 -2.87
CA VAL A 422 13.51 -33.55 -2.42
C VAL A 422 14.19 -34.73 -3.14
N ARG A 423 14.50 -34.60 -4.45
CA ARG A 423 15.26 -35.64 -5.16
C ARG A 423 16.70 -35.81 -4.67
N LYS A 424 17.34 -34.71 -4.23
CA LYS A 424 18.69 -34.75 -3.66
C LYS A 424 18.68 -35.35 -2.26
N ASP A 425 17.60 -35.18 -1.53
CA ASP A 425 17.41 -35.62 -0.15
C ASP A 425 16.65 -36.98 -0.09
N ASP A 426 16.86 -37.86 -1.10
CA ASP A 426 16.30 -39.21 -1.19
C ASP A 426 14.76 -39.29 -0.98
N GLY A 427 14.03 -38.29 -1.48
CA GLY A 427 12.59 -38.21 -1.36
C GLY A 427 12.09 -37.55 -0.07
N LEU A 428 12.96 -37.00 0.74
CA LEU A 428 12.62 -36.40 2.02
C LEU A 428 12.17 -34.95 1.84
N PHE A 429 10.97 -34.63 2.31
CA PHE A 429 10.39 -33.27 2.36
C PHE A 429 10.34 -32.77 3.78
N MET A 430 11.05 -31.71 4.08
CA MET A 430 11.03 -31.02 5.37
C MET A 430 10.14 -29.78 5.28
N TYR A 431 9.29 -29.59 6.28
CA TYR A 431 8.38 -28.46 6.36
C TYR A 431 8.04 -28.08 7.80
N TRP A 432 7.48 -26.87 7.96
CA TRP A 432 7.00 -26.36 9.23
C TRP A 432 5.47 -26.49 9.32
N TYR A 433 4.95 -26.75 10.51
CA TYR A 433 3.52 -26.79 10.79
C TYR A 433 3.23 -26.23 12.19
N GLU A 434 1.99 -25.93 12.51
CA GLU A 434 1.55 -25.33 13.77
C GLU A 434 0.63 -26.33 14.51
N PRO A 435 1.17 -27.13 15.43
CA PRO A 435 0.39 -28.10 16.19
C PRO A 435 -0.48 -27.46 17.27
N ARG A 436 -0.09 -26.28 17.75
CA ARG A 436 -0.80 -25.46 18.74
C ARG A 436 -0.63 -23.99 18.40
N GLU A 437 -1.54 -23.16 18.90
CA GLU A 437 -1.50 -21.73 18.67
C GLU A 437 -0.11 -21.13 18.96
N MET A 438 0.45 -20.40 17.99
CA MET A 438 1.76 -19.74 18.06
C MET A 438 2.97 -20.67 18.28
N VAL A 439 2.82 -21.98 18.17
CA VAL A 439 3.91 -22.95 18.28
C VAL A 439 4.18 -23.56 16.92
N ASN A 440 5.40 -23.39 16.42
CA ASN A 440 5.82 -23.97 15.14
C ASN A 440 6.76 -25.16 15.42
N ASP A 441 6.48 -26.28 14.79
CA ASP A 441 7.34 -27.48 14.83
C ASP A 441 7.78 -27.83 13.40
N GLU A 442 9.01 -28.30 13.26
CA GLU A 442 9.53 -28.84 12.01
C GLU A 442 9.26 -30.34 11.92
N THR A 443 8.88 -30.81 10.75
CA THR A 443 8.68 -32.23 10.49
C THR A 443 9.15 -32.61 9.09
N MET A 444 9.22 -33.92 8.84
CA MET A 444 9.65 -34.45 7.55
C MET A 444 8.81 -35.66 7.14
N GLU A 445 8.64 -35.84 5.85
CA GLU A 445 7.96 -37.00 5.26
C GLU A 445 8.55 -37.37 3.90
N HIS A 446 8.39 -38.62 3.51
CA HIS A 446 8.77 -39.06 2.16
C HIS A 446 7.67 -38.76 1.16
N ILE A 447 8.02 -38.11 0.05
CA ILE A 447 7.13 -37.76 -1.05
C ILE A 447 7.72 -38.20 -2.40
N ASN A 448 6.84 -38.38 -3.38
CA ASN A 448 7.24 -38.55 -4.78
C ASN A 448 7.17 -37.21 -5.52
N PRO A 449 8.31 -36.53 -5.77
CA PRO A 449 8.29 -35.15 -6.26
C PRO A 449 7.48 -34.89 -7.53
N PRO A 450 7.47 -35.79 -8.57
CA PRO A 450 6.71 -35.52 -9.79
C PRO A 450 5.20 -35.47 -9.60
N SER A 451 4.63 -36.35 -8.75
CA SER A 451 3.19 -36.47 -8.56
C SER A 451 2.67 -35.66 -7.39
N ASP A 452 3.48 -35.51 -6.32
CA ASP A 452 2.99 -35.06 -5.04
C ASP A 452 3.14 -33.53 -4.88
N VAL A 453 3.90 -32.84 -5.77
CA VAL A 453 4.12 -31.39 -5.72
C VAL A 453 3.39 -30.72 -6.88
N ARG A 454 2.39 -29.88 -6.56
CA ARG A 454 1.54 -29.20 -7.54
C ARG A 454 1.31 -27.73 -7.20
N THR A 455 1.15 -26.90 -8.23
CA THR A 455 0.74 -25.50 -8.07
C THR A 455 -0.77 -25.40 -7.83
N LEU A 456 -1.23 -24.21 -7.39
CA LEU A 456 -2.67 -23.93 -7.25
C LEU A 456 -3.44 -24.23 -8.53
N THR A 457 -2.98 -23.72 -9.67
CA THR A 457 -3.64 -23.89 -10.97
C THR A 457 -3.79 -25.38 -11.32
N GLU A 458 -2.74 -26.19 -11.10
CA GLU A 458 -2.77 -27.62 -11.37
C GLU A 458 -3.77 -28.36 -10.48
N VAL A 459 -3.91 -27.97 -9.22
CA VAL A 459 -4.86 -28.61 -8.29
C VAL A 459 -6.31 -28.31 -8.66
N TYR A 460 -6.63 -27.06 -9.03
CA TYR A 460 -7.99 -26.72 -9.45
C TYR A 460 -8.36 -27.30 -10.80
N GLU A 461 -7.40 -27.41 -11.73
CA GLU A 461 -7.64 -28.05 -13.02
C GLU A 461 -7.86 -29.59 -12.86
N ASP A 462 -7.09 -30.24 -11.98
CA ASP A 462 -7.31 -31.64 -11.62
C ASP A 462 -8.69 -31.87 -10.97
N ALA A 463 -9.07 -30.98 -10.02
CA ALA A 463 -10.39 -31.06 -9.39
C ALA A 463 -11.53 -30.92 -10.42
N LYS A 464 -11.40 -30.00 -11.38
CA LYS A 464 -12.34 -29.84 -12.50
C LYS A 464 -12.45 -31.10 -13.33
N GLN A 465 -11.32 -31.75 -13.70
CA GLN A 465 -11.29 -32.96 -14.47
C GLN A 465 -11.90 -34.14 -13.71
N ARG A 466 -11.56 -34.32 -12.44
CA ARG A 466 -12.05 -35.41 -11.59
C ARG A 466 -13.55 -35.32 -11.28
N THR A 467 -14.05 -34.10 -11.14
CA THR A 467 -15.47 -33.87 -10.81
C THR A 467 -16.36 -33.76 -12.06
N GLU A 468 -15.77 -33.56 -13.24
CA GLU A 468 -16.50 -33.27 -14.50
C GLU A 468 -17.47 -32.06 -14.37
N PHE A 469 -17.19 -31.15 -13.44
CA PHE A 469 -17.98 -29.94 -13.15
C PHE A 469 -17.37 -28.72 -13.82
N ASP A 470 -18.18 -27.75 -14.30
CA ASP A 470 -17.66 -26.47 -14.87
C ASP A 470 -17.09 -25.59 -13.74
N LEU A 471 -15.95 -26.02 -13.18
CA LEU A 471 -15.17 -25.27 -12.21
C LEU A 471 -14.21 -24.32 -12.94
N ARG A 472 -14.34 -23.05 -12.68
CA ARG A 472 -13.47 -21.98 -13.22
C ARG A 472 -12.67 -21.38 -12.10
N TYR A 473 -11.37 -21.63 -12.09
CA TYR A 473 -10.43 -21.03 -11.16
C TYR A 473 -9.95 -19.69 -11.69
N ALA A 474 -9.94 -18.67 -10.85
CA ALA A 474 -9.35 -17.37 -11.11
C ALA A 474 -8.57 -16.89 -9.88
N ARG A 475 -7.55 -16.10 -10.11
CA ARG A 475 -6.78 -15.45 -9.04
C ARG A 475 -6.90 -13.94 -9.18
N ILE A 476 -7.18 -13.27 -8.08
CA ILE A 476 -7.12 -11.80 -7.95
C ILE A 476 -6.27 -11.53 -6.71
N PRO A 477 -4.95 -11.30 -6.89
CA PRO A 477 -4.03 -11.18 -5.76
C PRO A 477 -4.27 -9.86 -5.03
N VAL A 478 -4.73 -9.94 -3.78
CA VAL A 478 -4.99 -8.79 -2.89
C VAL A 478 -4.06 -8.90 -1.70
N SER A 479 -3.36 -7.82 -1.37
CA SER A 479 -2.45 -7.75 -0.21
C SER A 479 -3.21 -7.96 1.10
N ASP A 480 -2.59 -8.67 2.05
CA ASP A 480 -3.25 -8.95 3.32
C ASP A 480 -3.42 -7.67 4.15
N GLU A 481 -4.51 -7.61 4.90
CA GLU A 481 -4.89 -6.49 5.77
C GLU A 481 -4.96 -5.09 5.11
N THR A 482 -4.87 -4.98 3.77
CA THR A 482 -5.01 -3.73 3.02
C THR A 482 -6.32 -3.67 2.23
N ALA A 483 -6.64 -2.53 1.64
CA ALA A 483 -7.74 -2.42 0.68
C ALA A 483 -7.38 -3.11 -0.64
N PRO A 484 -8.35 -3.68 -1.37
CA PRO A 484 -8.15 -4.04 -2.77
C PRO A 484 -7.74 -2.81 -3.59
N GLU A 485 -6.94 -3.01 -4.61
CA GLU A 485 -6.64 -1.95 -5.57
C GLU A 485 -7.79 -1.77 -6.57
N GLU A 486 -7.82 -0.64 -7.26
CA GLU A 486 -8.88 -0.35 -8.23
C GLU A 486 -8.94 -1.41 -9.34
N LYS A 487 -7.78 -1.91 -9.79
CA LYS A 487 -7.68 -2.99 -10.80
C LYS A 487 -8.30 -4.30 -10.33
N ASP A 488 -8.17 -4.64 -9.04
CA ASP A 488 -8.71 -5.87 -8.48
C ASP A 488 -10.24 -5.88 -8.54
N LEU A 489 -10.85 -4.70 -8.34
CA LEU A 489 -12.29 -4.50 -8.46
C LEU A 489 -12.75 -4.54 -9.92
N ASP A 490 -11.97 -4.00 -10.85
CA ASP A 490 -12.23 -4.13 -12.29
C ASP A 490 -12.14 -5.57 -12.76
N ASP A 491 -11.14 -6.33 -12.30
CA ASP A 491 -10.97 -7.74 -12.63
C ASP A 491 -12.13 -8.59 -12.07
N MET A 492 -12.61 -8.26 -10.87
CA MET A 492 -13.79 -8.91 -10.28
C MET A 492 -15.05 -8.66 -11.12
N VAL A 493 -15.30 -7.42 -11.54
CA VAL A 493 -16.43 -7.08 -12.43
C VAL A 493 -16.29 -7.83 -13.76
N ARG A 494 -15.11 -7.76 -14.39
CA ARG A 494 -14.84 -8.41 -15.69
C ARG A 494 -15.04 -9.92 -15.64
N LEU A 495 -14.67 -10.57 -14.54
CA LEU A 495 -14.81 -12.01 -14.33
C LEU A 495 -16.27 -12.43 -14.10
N LEU A 496 -17.01 -11.69 -13.28
CA LEU A 496 -18.33 -12.10 -12.78
C LEU A 496 -19.51 -11.62 -13.62
N LEU A 497 -19.39 -10.42 -14.21
CA LEU A 497 -20.50 -9.83 -14.99
C LEU A 497 -21.04 -10.73 -16.08
N PRO A 498 -20.21 -11.41 -16.92
CA PRO A 498 -20.72 -12.31 -17.94
C PRO A 498 -21.54 -13.48 -17.39
N ALA A 499 -21.15 -14.00 -16.21
CA ALA A 499 -21.87 -15.09 -15.57
C ALA A 499 -23.24 -14.66 -15.04
N PHE A 500 -23.29 -13.50 -14.38
CA PHE A 500 -24.55 -12.92 -13.87
C PHE A 500 -25.49 -12.52 -15.00
N MET A 501 -24.98 -11.95 -16.10
CA MET A 501 -25.78 -11.65 -17.27
C MET A 501 -26.36 -12.90 -17.94
N ASN A 502 -25.57 -13.99 -18.03
CA ASN A 502 -26.05 -15.27 -18.57
C ASN A 502 -27.16 -15.86 -17.69
N GLU A 503 -27.00 -15.84 -16.38
CA GLU A 503 -28.01 -16.34 -15.44
C GLU A 503 -29.33 -15.55 -15.53
N LEU A 504 -29.26 -14.24 -15.80
CA LEU A 504 -30.40 -13.34 -15.90
C LEU A 504 -30.98 -13.24 -17.33
N GLU A 505 -30.45 -14.01 -18.28
CA GLU A 505 -30.86 -14.00 -19.71
C GLU A 505 -30.73 -12.61 -20.36
N LEU A 506 -29.77 -11.81 -19.89
CA LEU A 506 -29.50 -10.50 -20.47
C LEU A 506 -28.69 -10.67 -21.76
N PRO A 507 -28.92 -9.80 -22.77
CA PRO A 507 -28.18 -9.87 -24.02
C PRO A 507 -26.69 -9.62 -23.78
N MET A 508 -25.88 -10.64 -24.04
CA MET A 508 -24.42 -10.48 -24.07
C MET A 508 -24.05 -9.51 -25.21
N PRO A 509 -23.10 -8.61 -24.95
CA PRO A 509 -22.58 -7.77 -26.00
C PRO A 509 -21.90 -8.61 -27.07
N SER A 510 -22.56 -8.84 -28.18
CA SER A 510 -21.90 -9.41 -29.36
C SER A 510 -21.08 -8.33 -30.04
N ASP A 511 -19.78 -8.55 -30.24
CA ASP A 511 -19.10 -7.97 -31.40
C ASP A 511 -19.88 -8.33 -32.62
N GLN A 512 -20.27 -7.31 -33.40
CA GLN A 512 -21.17 -7.38 -34.53
C GLN A 512 -20.61 -8.32 -35.61
N THR A 513 -20.86 -9.62 -35.57
CA THR A 513 -20.76 -10.46 -36.79
C THR A 513 -21.19 -11.90 -36.68
N THR A 514 -21.50 -12.47 -35.53
CA THR A 514 -21.93 -13.88 -35.47
C THR A 514 -23.26 -14.00 -34.72
N LYS A 515 -24.29 -14.48 -35.41
CA LYS A 515 -25.52 -15.02 -34.78
C LYS A 515 -25.12 -16.25 -34.00
N SER A 516 -24.70 -16.06 -32.73
CA SER A 516 -24.46 -17.16 -31.80
C SER A 516 -25.80 -17.81 -31.43
N ALA A 517 -25.81 -19.14 -31.39
CA ALA A 517 -26.94 -19.91 -30.87
C ALA A 517 -27.32 -19.44 -29.44
N PRO A 518 -28.59 -19.54 -29.04
CA PRO A 518 -29.01 -19.17 -27.70
C PRO A 518 -28.15 -19.93 -26.67
N GLN A 519 -27.39 -19.16 -25.88
CA GLN A 519 -26.57 -19.74 -24.82
C GLN A 519 -27.48 -20.35 -23.75
N LYS A 520 -27.19 -21.58 -23.33
CA LYS A 520 -27.88 -22.21 -22.21
C LYS A 520 -27.74 -21.35 -20.95
N LYS A 521 -28.84 -21.07 -20.27
CA LYS A 521 -28.85 -20.46 -18.96
C LYS A 521 -28.13 -21.36 -17.96
N LEU A 522 -27.14 -20.81 -17.24
CA LEU A 522 -26.35 -21.57 -16.29
C LEU A 522 -26.44 -20.87 -14.92
N LYS A 523 -26.84 -21.62 -13.91
CA LYS A 523 -26.75 -21.18 -12.52
C LYS A 523 -25.30 -21.23 -12.07
N THR A 524 -24.76 -20.10 -11.63
CA THR A 524 -23.35 -19.98 -11.28
C THR A 524 -23.18 -19.68 -9.80
N ALA A 525 -22.41 -20.53 -9.08
CA ALA A 525 -21.92 -20.23 -7.74
C ALA A 525 -20.61 -19.46 -7.81
N VAL A 526 -20.40 -18.51 -6.90
CA VAL A 526 -19.15 -17.76 -6.73
C VAL A 526 -18.54 -18.12 -5.39
N ILE A 527 -17.29 -18.59 -5.38
CA ILE A 527 -16.54 -18.93 -4.17
C ILE A 527 -15.34 -17.99 -4.06
N CYS A 528 -15.15 -17.34 -2.91
CA CYS A 528 -13.98 -16.55 -2.62
C CYS A 528 -13.17 -17.17 -1.49
N ASN A 529 -11.84 -17.23 -1.62
CA ASN A 529 -10.97 -17.66 -0.55
C ASN A 529 -9.70 -16.78 -0.42
N CYS A 530 -9.18 -16.70 0.79
CA CYS A 530 -7.82 -16.28 1.10
C CYS A 530 -7.19 -17.33 2.03
N GLN A 531 -6.14 -17.03 2.76
CA GLN A 531 -5.53 -17.99 3.67
C GLN A 531 -6.53 -18.45 4.76
N MET A 532 -7.02 -17.51 5.58
CA MET A 532 -7.97 -17.80 6.68
C MET A 532 -9.44 -17.71 6.29
N GLY A 533 -9.77 -17.25 5.09
CA GLY A 533 -11.15 -16.99 4.70
C GLY A 533 -11.80 -15.81 5.44
N ARG A 534 -11.03 -14.92 6.04
CA ARG A 534 -11.50 -13.83 6.91
C ARG A 534 -11.49 -12.48 6.21
N GLY A 535 -10.41 -11.69 6.27
CA GLY A 535 -10.34 -10.29 5.87
C GLY A 535 -10.59 -10.07 4.37
N ARG A 536 -9.68 -10.55 3.53
CA ARG A 536 -9.77 -10.44 2.06
C ARG A 536 -11.03 -11.11 1.52
N THR A 537 -11.32 -12.33 1.99
CA THR A 537 -12.52 -13.06 1.59
C THR A 537 -13.79 -12.30 1.91
N THR A 538 -13.98 -11.80 3.13
CA THR A 538 -15.21 -11.06 3.50
C THR A 538 -15.36 -9.78 2.66
N THR A 539 -14.26 -9.06 2.40
CA THR A 539 -14.29 -7.86 1.53
C THR A 539 -14.71 -8.21 0.10
N ALA A 540 -14.15 -9.29 -0.47
CA ALA A 540 -14.55 -9.77 -1.80
C ALA A 540 -16.02 -10.20 -1.85
N LEU A 541 -16.51 -10.90 -0.82
CA LEU A 541 -17.92 -11.29 -0.72
C LEU A 541 -18.85 -10.06 -0.72
N VAL A 542 -18.48 -8.99 -0.02
CA VAL A 542 -19.23 -7.72 -0.05
C VAL A 542 -19.26 -7.14 -1.46
N CYS A 543 -18.13 -7.11 -2.16
CA CYS A 543 -18.05 -6.62 -3.55
C CYS A 543 -18.90 -7.46 -4.50
N VAL A 544 -18.81 -8.79 -4.42
CA VAL A 544 -19.60 -9.74 -5.23
C VAL A 544 -21.10 -9.57 -4.97
N TYR A 545 -21.48 -9.43 -3.70
CA TYR A 545 -22.87 -9.21 -3.29
C TYR A 545 -23.42 -7.91 -3.87
N MET A 546 -22.72 -6.81 -3.73
CA MET A 546 -23.13 -5.51 -4.29
C MET A 546 -23.26 -5.56 -5.81
N LEU A 547 -22.28 -6.14 -6.51
CA LEU A 547 -22.32 -6.31 -7.96
C LEU A 547 -23.57 -7.11 -8.40
N ARG A 548 -23.84 -8.23 -7.74
CA ARG A 548 -25.00 -9.08 -8.04
C ARG A 548 -26.32 -8.32 -7.85
N VAL A 549 -26.52 -7.67 -6.70
CA VAL A 549 -27.72 -6.88 -6.40
C VAL A 549 -27.98 -5.81 -7.44
N VAL A 550 -26.93 -5.11 -7.87
CA VAL A 550 -27.02 -4.02 -8.86
C VAL A 550 -27.33 -4.56 -10.25
N VAL A 551 -26.70 -5.68 -10.66
CA VAL A 551 -26.96 -6.32 -11.96
C VAL A 551 -28.40 -6.87 -12.01
N GLU A 552 -28.93 -7.47 -10.95
CA GLU A 552 -30.31 -7.94 -10.85
C GLU A 552 -31.35 -6.78 -10.95
N ASP A 553 -31.06 -5.63 -10.33
CA ASP A 553 -31.91 -4.44 -10.48
C ASP A 553 -31.94 -3.92 -11.91
N SER A 554 -30.79 -3.91 -12.57
CA SER A 554 -30.67 -3.53 -13.98
C SER A 554 -31.47 -4.45 -14.90
N ALA A 555 -31.39 -5.75 -14.67
CA ALA A 555 -32.15 -6.76 -15.40
C ALA A 555 -33.67 -6.59 -15.19
N SER A 556 -34.11 -6.43 -13.94
CA SER A 556 -35.50 -6.20 -13.57
C SER A 556 -36.08 -4.95 -14.22
N SER A 557 -35.28 -3.92 -14.32
CA SER A 557 -35.67 -2.64 -14.94
C SER A 557 -35.83 -2.73 -16.46
N MET A 558 -35.06 -3.62 -17.13
CA MET A 558 -35.16 -3.83 -18.58
C MET A 558 -36.29 -4.75 -18.98
N LEU A 559 -36.56 -5.79 -18.20
CA LEU A 559 -37.54 -6.81 -18.56
C LEU A 559 -38.99 -6.42 -18.27
N ALA A 560 -39.23 -5.28 -17.61
CA ALA A 560 -40.57 -4.69 -17.30
C ALA A 560 -41.63 -5.68 -16.75
N SER A 561 -41.24 -6.88 -16.34
CA SER A 561 -42.14 -8.00 -16.04
C SER A 561 -42.25 -8.35 -14.55
N SER A 562 -41.45 -7.73 -13.68
CA SER A 562 -41.45 -8.06 -12.25
C SER A 562 -42.43 -7.18 -11.44
N THR A 563 -43.39 -7.81 -10.82
CA THR A 563 -44.33 -7.15 -9.88
C THR A 563 -43.73 -6.94 -8.49
N LYS A 564 -42.56 -7.53 -8.21
CA LYS A 564 -41.84 -7.37 -6.94
C LYS A 564 -40.74 -6.32 -7.09
N PRO A 565 -40.54 -5.44 -6.10
CA PRO A 565 -39.39 -4.55 -6.09
C PRO A 565 -38.11 -5.37 -6.10
N SER A 566 -37.07 -4.87 -6.79
CA SER A 566 -35.74 -5.50 -6.73
C SER A 566 -35.14 -5.33 -5.34
N MET A 567 -34.20 -6.20 -4.95
CA MET A 567 -33.49 -6.12 -3.68
C MET A 567 -32.85 -4.74 -3.49
N LEU A 568 -32.27 -4.16 -4.55
CA LEU A 568 -31.70 -2.81 -4.49
C LEU A 568 -32.76 -1.75 -4.10
N LYS A 569 -33.96 -1.81 -4.68
CA LYS A 569 -35.06 -0.89 -4.33
C LYS A 569 -35.54 -1.09 -2.89
N GLU A 570 -35.54 -2.32 -2.39
CA GLU A 570 -35.86 -2.61 -0.99
C GLU A 570 -34.80 -2.03 -0.05
N ILE A 571 -33.51 -2.21 -0.33
CA ILE A 571 -32.40 -1.66 0.44
C ILE A 571 -32.50 -0.12 0.50
N LEU A 572 -32.65 0.52 -0.65
CA LEU A 572 -32.72 1.99 -0.75
C LEU A 572 -34.05 2.53 -0.20
N GLY A 573 -35.14 1.76 -0.32
CA GLY A 573 -36.47 2.12 0.21
C GLY A 573 -36.61 1.99 1.72
N ALA A 574 -35.81 1.18 2.38
CA ALA A 574 -35.83 1.00 3.84
C ALA A 574 -35.55 2.29 4.60
N ARG A 575 -34.93 3.30 3.96
CA ARG A 575 -34.76 4.66 4.49
C ARG A 575 -36.11 5.37 4.71
N ALA A 576 -37.07 5.16 3.83
CA ALA A 576 -38.38 5.82 3.91
C ALA A 576 -39.27 5.25 5.03
N ALA A 577 -39.05 4.01 5.44
CA ALA A 577 -39.91 3.29 6.42
C ALA A 577 -39.43 3.41 7.87
N GLY A 578 -38.34 4.14 8.16
CA GLY A 578 -37.90 4.39 9.54
C GLY A 578 -37.36 3.16 10.28
N HIS A 579 -37.11 2.04 9.59
CA HIS A 579 -36.55 0.83 10.19
C HIS A 579 -35.06 1.00 10.44
N ARG A 580 -34.71 1.85 11.42
CA ARG A 580 -33.42 1.78 12.09
C ARG A 580 -33.36 0.48 12.87
N ARG A 581 -32.75 -0.57 12.35
CA ARG A 581 -32.17 -1.57 13.22
C ARG A 581 -31.12 -0.84 14.04
N GLN A 582 -31.45 -0.59 15.29
CA GLN A 582 -30.55 -0.04 16.29
C GLN A 582 -29.49 -1.07 16.62
N SER A 583 -28.46 -1.10 15.85
CA SER A 583 -27.12 -1.28 16.42
C SER A 583 -26.58 0.12 16.63
N ALA A 584 -26.94 0.72 17.77
CA ALA A 584 -26.63 2.12 18.12
C ALA A 584 -25.13 2.37 18.36
N ALA A 585 -24.28 1.37 18.19
CA ALA A 585 -22.83 1.49 18.28
C ALA A 585 -22.16 1.79 16.93
N ILE A 586 -22.88 1.74 15.80
CA ILE A 586 -22.24 1.61 14.49
C ILE A 586 -22.75 2.63 13.45
N THR A 587 -23.19 3.75 13.88
CA THR A 587 -23.07 4.95 13.06
C THR A 587 -21.68 5.55 13.30
N ALA A 588 -20.63 4.75 13.09
CA ALA A 588 -19.29 5.28 13.03
C ALA A 588 -19.22 6.21 11.81
N GLU A 589 -19.69 7.43 12.02
CA GLU A 589 -19.55 8.51 11.06
C GLU A 589 -18.11 8.98 11.08
N PHE A 590 -17.22 8.15 10.52
CA PHE A 590 -15.85 8.55 10.29
C PHE A 590 -15.83 9.81 9.42
N VAL A 591 -15.06 10.80 9.81
CA VAL A 591 -15.02 12.11 9.16
C VAL A 591 -14.77 11.98 7.67
N VAL A 592 -13.77 11.17 7.29
CA VAL A 592 -13.44 10.95 5.87
C VAL A 592 -14.62 10.33 5.11
N ILE A 593 -15.35 9.40 5.71
CA ILE A 593 -16.51 8.80 5.08
C ILE A 593 -17.66 9.82 4.95
N ARG A 594 -17.92 10.65 5.96
CA ARG A 594 -18.90 11.76 5.84
C ARG A 594 -18.54 12.71 4.69
N ASN A 595 -17.27 13.04 4.55
CA ASN A 595 -16.81 13.89 3.46
C ASN A 595 -16.93 13.19 2.10
N LEU A 596 -16.58 11.91 2.02
CA LEU A 596 -16.79 11.09 0.83
C LEU A 596 -18.28 11.09 0.40
N LEU A 597 -19.20 10.86 1.34
CA LEU A 597 -20.63 10.84 1.04
C LEU A 597 -21.17 12.19 0.55
N LYS A 598 -20.54 13.30 0.92
CA LYS A 598 -20.88 14.64 0.39
C LYS A 598 -20.31 14.87 -1.01
N THR A 599 -19.18 14.27 -1.32
CA THR A 599 -18.51 14.38 -2.62
C THR A 599 -19.22 13.54 -3.68
N LEU A 600 -19.72 12.36 -3.32
CA LEU A 600 -20.42 11.46 -4.22
C LEU A 600 -21.88 11.91 -4.48
N ASP A 601 -22.32 11.89 -5.74
CA ASP A 601 -23.68 12.28 -6.13
C ASP A 601 -24.76 11.45 -5.40
N ASN A 602 -24.52 10.16 -5.21
CA ASN A 602 -25.42 9.22 -4.55
C ASN A 602 -24.85 8.69 -3.22
N GLY A 603 -24.05 9.49 -2.51
CA GLY A 603 -23.27 9.02 -1.36
C GLY A 603 -24.11 8.33 -0.27
N SER A 604 -25.30 8.83 0.05
CA SER A 604 -26.20 8.20 1.03
C SER A 604 -26.66 6.82 0.60
N ASP A 605 -27.00 6.64 -0.67
CA ASP A 605 -27.45 5.36 -1.22
C ASP A 605 -26.29 4.37 -1.31
N CYS A 606 -25.11 4.86 -1.65
CA CYS A 606 -23.87 4.05 -1.63
C CYS A 606 -23.60 3.49 -0.23
N LYS A 607 -23.69 4.34 0.79
CA LYS A 607 -23.51 3.90 2.18
C LYS A 607 -24.54 2.84 2.60
N LEU A 608 -25.80 3.03 2.26
CA LEU A 608 -26.85 2.06 2.56
C LEU A 608 -26.57 0.71 1.92
N LEU A 609 -26.17 0.69 0.65
CA LEU A 609 -25.85 -0.54 -0.08
C LEU A 609 -24.64 -1.24 0.55
N VAL A 610 -23.57 -0.50 0.85
CA VAL A 610 -22.34 -1.05 1.46
C VAL A 610 -22.62 -1.60 2.86
N ASP A 611 -23.30 -0.82 3.72
CA ASP A 611 -23.61 -1.25 5.09
C ASP A 611 -24.48 -2.49 5.09
N TYR A 612 -25.49 -2.54 4.22
CA TYR A 612 -26.32 -3.74 4.06
C TYR A 612 -25.51 -4.95 3.61
N ALA A 613 -24.66 -4.78 2.60
CA ALA A 613 -23.80 -5.85 2.10
C ALA A 613 -22.81 -6.36 3.16
N ILE A 614 -22.22 -5.46 3.96
CA ILE A 614 -21.37 -5.82 5.10
C ILE A 614 -22.13 -6.68 6.10
N ASP A 615 -23.39 -6.28 6.47
CA ASP A 615 -24.22 -7.03 7.41
C ASP A 615 -24.57 -8.44 6.90
N GLN A 616 -24.77 -8.60 5.58
CA GLN A 616 -25.00 -9.93 5.00
C GLN A 616 -23.74 -10.81 5.04
N CYS A 617 -22.53 -10.23 5.04
CA CYS A 617 -21.27 -10.94 4.93
C CYS A 617 -20.51 -11.08 6.27
N GLU A 618 -21.08 -10.69 7.39
CA GLU A 618 -20.40 -10.53 8.69
C GLU A 618 -20.00 -11.81 9.43
N HIS A 619 -20.31 -12.99 8.91
CA HIS A 619 -20.08 -14.31 9.57
C HIS A 619 -18.67 -14.47 10.18
N MET A 620 -17.66 -13.92 9.54
CA MET A 620 -16.26 -13.99 9.99
C MET A 620 -15.72 -12.66 10.47
N GLN A 621 -16.23 -11.55 9.94
CA GLN A 621 -15.71 -10.21 10.21
C GLN A 621 -16.72 -9.15 9.76
N ASN A 622 -17.11 -8.25 10.67
CA ASN A 622 -17.77 -7.01 10.32
C ASN A 622 -16.71 -5.90 10.20
N LEU A 623 -16.57 -5.31 9.02
CA LEU A 623 -15.52 -4.34 8.74
C LEU A 623 -15.63 -3.08 9.62
N ARG A 624 -16.86 -2.59 9.88
CA ARG A 624 -17.12 -1.40 10.71
C ARG A 624 -16.71 -1.63 12.16
N ASP A 625 -17.04 -2.82 12.69
CA ASP A 625 -16.65 -3.22 14.05
C ASP A 625 -15.12 -3.32 14.17
N CYS A 626 -14.46 -3.85 13.15
CA CYS A 626 -13.00 -3.95 13.15
C CYS A 626 -12.33 -2.58 13.14
N ILE A 627 -12.85 -1.61 12.38
CA ILE A 627 -12.34 -0.23 12.41
C ILE A 627 -12.45 0.34 13.83
N SER A 628 -13.64 0.23 14.44
CA SER A 628 -13.90 0.77 15.78
C SER A 628 -13.03 0.08 16.85
N GLN A 629 -12.97 -1.25 16.86
CA GLN A 629 -12.16 -2.01 17.82
C GLN A 629 -10.67 -1.69 17.70
N CYS A 630 -10.13 -1.62 16.47
CA CYS A 630 -8.73 -1.27 16.29
C CYS A 630 -8.45 0.17 16.71
N ARG A 631 -9.37 1.11 16.44
CA ARG A 631 -9.25 2.49 16.90
C ARG A 631 -9.25 2.57 18.42
N ASP A 632 -10.16 1.87 19.10
CA ASP A 632 -10.25 1.86 20.56
C ASP A 632 -8.95 1.31 21.18
N LEU A 633 -8.40 0.23 20.62
CA LEU A 633 -7.10 -0.31 21.05
C LEU A 633 -5.93 0.64 20.75
N ALA A 634 -6.01 1.42 19.69
CA ALA A 634 -4.97 2.38 19.33
C ALA A 634 -4.88 3.57 20.31
N VAL A 635 -5.99 3.93 20.97
CA VAL A 635 -6.03 5.02 21.97
C VAL A 635 -5.90 4.53 23.40
N ASP A 636 -5.89 3.21 23.63
CA ASP A 636 -5.76 2.60 24.95
C ASP A 636 -4.35 2.86 25.54
N ARG A 637 -4.29 3.64 26.61
CA ARG A 637 -3.05 4.04 27.27
C ARG A 637 -2.37 2.89 28.04
N ASP A 638 -3.09 1.82 28.32
CA ASP A 638 -2.54 0.64 29.03
C ASP A 638 -1.70 -0.24 28.08
N LEU A 639 -1.85 -0.05 26.77
CA LEU A 639 -1.05 -0.73 25.76
C LEU A 639 0.28 0.00 25.46
N PRO A 640 1.37 -0.75 25.18
CA PRO A 640 2.63 -0.18 24.69
C PRO A 640 2.44 0.66 23.43
N SER A 641 3.21 1.73 23.24
CA SER A 641 3.12 2.61 22.09
C SER A 641 3.22 1.85 20.75
N THR A 642 4.13 0.87 20.66
CA THR A 642 4.31 0.03 19.47
C THR A 642 3.05 -0.77 19.09
N LYS A 643 2.30 -1.24 20.10
CA LYS A 643 1.02 -1.94 19.88
C LYS A 643 -0.07 -0.96 19.47
N ARG A 644 -0.12 0.23 20.08
CA ARG A 644 -1.07 1.28 19.71
C ARG A 644 -0.86 1.73 18.27
N ASP A 645 0.38 1.95 17.86
CA ASP A 645 0.73 2.31 16.47
C ASP A 645 0.32 1.20 15.48
N PHE A 646 0.52 -0.06 15.86
CA PHE A 646 0.06 -1.20 15.08
C PHE A 646 -1.47 -1.21 14.90
N PHE A 647 -2.23 -1.02 15.99
CA PHE A 647 -3.68 -0.99 15.91
C PHE A 647 -4.21 0.24 15.16
N MET A 648 -3.55 1.40 15.28
CA MET A 648 -3.91 2.58 14.49
C MET A 648 -3.71 2.34 13.00
N LEU A 649 -2.56 1.78 12.61
CA LEU A 649 -2.27 1.43 11.23
C LEU A 649 -3.32 0.46 10.65
N ARG A 650 -3.70 -0.53 11.45
CA ARG A 650 -4.73 -1.50 11.07
C ARG A 650 -6.12 -0.87 10.96
N ALA A 651 -6.47 0.03 11.88
CA ALA A 651 -7.73 0.78 11.82
C ALA A 651 -7.81 1.62 10.53
N VAL A 652 -6.72 2.30 10.17
CA VAL A 652 -6.66 3.12 8.94
C VAL A 652 -6.76 2.24 7.69
N ASN A 653 -6.12 1.07 7.66
CA ASN A 653 -6.25 0.13 6.53
C ASN A 653 -7.68 -0.40 6.37
N TYR A 654 -8.37 -0.66 7.47
CA TYR A 654 -9.78 -1.04 7.43
C TYR A 654 -10.69 0.12 7.01
N LEU A 655 -10.36 1.35 7.42
CA LEU A 655 -11.06 2.56 6.98
C LEU A 655 -10.88 2.80 5.48
N GLU A 656 -9.67 2.61 4.96
CA GLU A 656 -9.39 2.67 3.52
C GLU A 656 -10.21 1.63 2.75
N ARG A 657 -10.28 0.42 3.27
CA ARG A 657 -11.11 -0.65 2.70
C ARG A 657 -12.59 -0.27 2.63
N TYR A 658 -13.10 0.34 3.70
CA TYR A 658 -14.48 0.84 3.74
C TYR A 658 -14.71 1.99 2.75
N PHE A 659 -13.74 2.89 2.62
CA PHE A 659 -13.74 3.97 1.64
C PHE A 659 -13.86 3.43 0.21
N TYR A 660 -13.02 2.46 -0.16
CA TYR A 660 -13.08 1.83 -1.48
C TYR A 660 -14.40 1.10 -1.75
N LEU A 661 -14.99 0.45 -0.75
CA LEU A 661 -16.30 -0.17 -0.89
C LEU A 661 -17.39 0.86 -1.19
N VAL A 662 -17.35 2.05 -0.57
CA VAL A 662 -18.29 3.14 -0.84
C VAL A 662 -18.09 3.72 -2.24
N CYS A 663 -16.85 3.94 -2.66
CA CYS A 663 -16.53 4.36 -4.04
C CYS A 663 -16.99 3.32 -5.06
N PHE A 664 -16.75 2.04 -4.80
CA PHE A 664 -17.17 0.95 -5.68
C PHE A 664 -18.70 0.87 -5.78
N ALA A 665 -19.44 1.04 -4.68
CA ALA A 665 -20.89 1.12 -4.71
C ALA A 665 -21.39 2.30 -5.58
N SER A 666 -20.74 3.47 -5.51
CA SER A 666 -21.06 4.62 -6.36
C SER A 666 -20.84 4.32 -7.84
N TYR A 667 -19.68 3.74 -8.17
CA TYR A 667 -19.40 3.27 -9.52
C TYR A 667 -20.44 2.27 -10.03
N LEU A 668 -20.79 1.27 -9.22
CA LEU A 668 -21.81 0.28 -9.58
C LEU A 668 -23.17 0.92 -9.85
N LEU A 669 -23.61 1.85 -9.00
CA LEU A 669 -24.88 2.53 -9.16
C LEU A 669 -24.92 3.48 -10.38
N GLU A 670 -23.82 4.12 -10.72
CA GLU A 670 -23.70 5.00 -11.89
C GLU A 670 -23.61 4.22 -13.21
N GLU A 671 -22.75 3.19 -13.25
CA GLU A 671 -22.47 2.44 -14.48
C GLU A 671 -23.48 1.32 -14.79
N ARG A 672 -24.40 1.00 -13.87
CA ARG A 672 -25.38 -0.10 -14.02
C ARG A 672 -26.20 -0.03 -15.31
N THR A 673 -26.59 1.20 -15.75
CA THR A 673 -27.39 1.39 -16.97
C THR A 673 -26.61 1.10 -18.25
N HIS A 674 -25.29 1.15 -18.17
CA HIS A 674 -24.35 0.87 -19.26
C HIS A 674 -23.70 -0.50 -19.14
N PHE A 675 -24.12 -1.32 -18.17
CA PHE A 675 -23.51 -2.63 -17.86
C PHE A 675 -21.99 -2.55 -17.72
N PHE A 676 -21.50 -1.50 -17.02
CA PHE A 676 -20.08 -1.32 -16.70
C PHE A 676 -19.14 -1.28 -17.92
N ARG A 677 -19.64 -0.76 -19.08
CA ARG A 677 -18.89 -0.70 -20.34
C ARG A 677 -18.34 0.67 -20.66
N ARG A 678 -18.91 1.71 -20.07
CA ARG A 678 -18.53 3.09 -20.37
C ARG A 678 -17.14 3.40 -19.86
N CYS A 679 -16.83 2.99 -18.64
CA CYS A 679 -15.49 3.12 -18.08
C CYS A 679 -15.19 2.02 -17.05
N LEU A 680 -13.92 1.76 -16.81
CA LEU A 680 -13.42 0.91 -15.74
C LEU A 680 -13.47 1.66 -14.41
N PHE A 681 -13.49 0.94 -13.29
CA PHE A 681 -13.48 1.55 -11.97
C PHE A 681 -12.23 2.40 -11.74
N VAL A 682 -11.05 1.92 -12.20
CA VAL A 682 -9.80 2.69 -12.13
C VAL A 682 -9.89 4.02 -12.89
N THR A 683 -10.56 4.04 -14.04
CA THR A 683 -10.78 5.26 -14.82
C THR A 683 -11.81 6.17 -14.14
N TRP A 684 -12.89 5.58 -13.62
CA TRP A 684 -13.92 6.30 -12.89
C TRP A 684 -13.35 7.01 -11.64
N MET A 685 -12.49 6.33 -10.87
CA MET A 685 -11.82 6.92 -9.70
C MET A 685 -10.97 8.14 -10.08
N LYS A 686 -10.30 8.10 -11.25
CA LYS A 686 -9.45 9.20 -11.73
C LYS A 686 -10.26 10.39 -12.27
N GLU A 687 -11.29 10.12 -13.07
CA GLU A 687 -11.88 11.12 -13.94
C GLU A 687 -13.21 11.69 -13.43
N ARG A 688 -13.98 10.88 -12.67
CA ARG A 688 -15.36 11.24 -12.34
C ARG A 688 -15.48 12.42 -11.37
N TYR A 689 -14.61 12.48 -10.38
CA TYR A 689 -14.57 13.53 -9.36
C TYR A 689 -13.22 14.26 -9.32
N GLY A 690 -12.44 14.20 -10.38
CA GLY A 690 -11.13 14.81 -10.44
C GLY A 690 -10.20 14.30 -9.32
N SER A 691 -9.49 15.21 -8.66
CA SER A 691 -8.61 14.87 -7.54
C SER A 691 -9.32 14.59 -6.22
N ALA A 692 -10.62 14.93 -6.09
CA ALA A 692 -11.31 14.98 -4.81
C ALA A 692 -11.32 13.64 -4.05
N LEU A 693 -11.49 12.50 -4.74
CA LEU A 693 -11.46 11.18 -4.11
C LEU A 693 -10.07 10.84 -3.57
N TYR A 694 -9.03 11.15 -4.32
CA TYR A 694 -7.64 10.89 -3.90
C TYR A 694 -7.18 11.85 -2.80
N GLU A 695 -7.66 13.10 -2.79
CA GLU A 695 -7.45 14.04 -1.68
C GLU A 695 -8.04 13.51 -0.36
N LEU A 696 -9.25 12.94 -0.43
CA LEU A 696 -9.84 12.30 0.74
C LEU A 696 -9.06 11.05 1.18
N LEU A 697 -8.58 10.25 0.22
CA LEU A 697 -7.72 9.09 0.51
C LEU A 697 -6.38 9.50 1.12
N ASP A 698 -5.81 10.62 0.66
CA ASP A 698 -4.57 11.16 1.20
C ASP A 698 -4.75 11.69 2.63
N ASN A 699 -5.96 12.07 2.99
CA ASN A 699 -6.33 12.59 4.30
C ASN A 699 -7.20 11.60 5.11
N LEU A 700 -6.94 10.29 5.01
CA LEU A 700 -7.63 9.30 5.82
C LEU A 700 -7.39 9.53 7.31
N CYS A 701 -8.41 10.02 8.01
CA CYS A 701 -8.36 10.34 9.43
C CYS A 701 -9.68 10.00 10.13
N PHE A 702 -9.62 9.88 11.46
CA PHE A 702 -10.79 9.62 12.30
C PHE A 702 -11.39 10.89 12.91
N GLU A 703 -10.66 12.00 12.96
CA GLU A 703 -11.03 13.24 13.65
C GLU A 703 -10.96 14.46 12.73
N GLU A 704 -11.77 15.50 13.04
CA GLU A 704 -11.85 16.73 12.23
C GLU A 704 -10.66 17.67 12.47
N GLU A 705 -9.99 17.57 13.62
CA GLU A 705 -8.88 18.46 13.94
C GLU A 705 -7.59 18.06 13.22
N ILE A 706 -7.15 18.94 12.34
CA ILE A 706 -5.83 18.91 11.71
C ILE A 706 -4.80 19.12 12.81
N GLY A 707 -4.30 18.08 13.38
CA GLY A 707 -3.36 18.15 14.51
C GLY A 707 -3.32 16.89 15.33
N ALA A 708 -4.36 16.07 15.28
CA ALA A 708 -4.36 14.77 15.91
C ALA A 708 -3.40 13.80 15.20
N GLU A 709 -2.80 12.94 15.97
CA GLU A 709 -1.68 12.05 15.70
C GLU A 709 -1.86 11.02 14.56
N THR A 710 -2.83 11.20 13.65
CA THR A 710 -3.33 10.18 12.74
C THR A 710 -3.21 10.52 11.26
N HIS A 711 -2.37 11.50 10.89
CA HIS A 711 -2.20 11.84 9.49
C HIS A 711 -1.43 10.76 8.75
N VAL A 712 -2.19 9.99 8.06
CA VAL A 712 -1.70 9.09 7.03
C VAL A 712 -2.07 9.69 5.71
N SER A 713 -1.27 10.58 5.23
CA SER A 713 -1.55 11.31 4.01
C SER A 713 -0.61 10.90 2.90
N SER A 714 -1.16 10.73 1.74
CA SER A 714 -0.58 10.47 0.43
C SER A 714 -0.63 9.01 -0.05
N MET A 715 -0.78 8.83 -1.35
CA MET A 715 -0.71 7.52 -2.02
C MET A 715 0.59 6.79 -1.69
N ARG A 716 1.68 7.55 -1.57
CA ARG A 716 3.00 7.06 -1.17
C ARG A 716 3.03 6.55 0.26
N TRP A 717 2.29 7.19 1.18
CA TRP A 717 2.16 6.72 2.55
C TRP A 717 1.30 5.45 2.64
N ARG A 718 0.26 5.29 1.81
CA ARG A 718 -0.51 4.05 1.68
C ARG A 718 0.37 2.88 1.26
N TRP A 719 1.23 3.09 0.28
CA TRP A 719 2.23 2.11 -0.14
C TRP A 719 3.23 1.78 0.99
N ARG A 720 3.72 2.77 1.73
CA ARG A 720 4.59 2.55 2.89
C ARG A 720 3.88 1.81 4.03
N ARG A 721 2.58 2.02 4.24
CA ARG A 721 1.80 1.26 5.22
C ARG A 721 1.78 -0.22 4.88
N LYS A 722 1.51 -0.56 3.63
CA LYS A 722 1.54 -1.94 3.15
C LYS A 722 2.88 -2.60 3.51
N ARG A 723 3.99 -1.96 3.21
CA ARG A 723 5.33 -2.45 3.55
C ARG A 723 5.61 -2.52 5.04
N LYS A 724 5.19 -1.52 5.83
CA LYS A 724 5.44 -1.49 7.28
C LYS A 724 4.65 -2.54 8.04
N LEU A 725 3.48 -2.94 7.57
CA LEU A 725 2.75 -4.07 8.14
C LEU A 725 3.53 -5.38 7.99
N VAL A 726 4.12 -5.61 6.83
CA VAL A 726 4.98 -6.77 6.59
C VAL A 726 6.25 -6.73 7.43
N SER A 727 6.91 -5.58 7.57
CA SER A 727 8.17 -5.46 8.30
C SER A 727 8.04 -5.36 9.83
N ARG A 728 6.88 -5.02 10.38
CA ARG A 728 6.66 -4.89 11.84
C ARG A 728 6.20 -6.15 12.53
N LEU A 729 5.87 -7.15 11.77
CA LEU A 729 5.67 -8.50 12.28
C LEU A 729 7.01 -9.26 12.43
N GLU A 730 8.12 -8.70 11.89
CA GLU A 730 9.47 -9.03 12.21
C GLU A 730 9.85 -8.33 13.54
#